data_19e3d97288e3fe7b267a0ae4e3cdaf18
#
_entry.id   19e3d97288e3fe7b267a0ae4e3cdaf18
#
_cell.length_a   1.000
_cell.length_b   1.000
_cell.length_c   1.000
_cell.angle_alpha   90.00
_cell.angle_beta   90.00
_cell.angle_gamma   90.00
#
_symmetry.space_group_name_H-M   'P 1'
#
loop_
_entity.id
_entity.type
_entity.pdbx_description
1 polymer ?
#
loop_
_entity_poly.entity_id
_entity_poly.type
_entity_poly.pdbx_seq_one_letter_code
_entity_poly.pdbx_strand_id
1 'polypeptide(L)'
;MSNAKIIGLDSLSLHNMLDEDSELIPLMTPEDEEIINKEEIPRVLSILPLRNTVLFPGVVIPITAGRDASIQLIKDANAGDKILGVVAQKNPDVENPTEKDIYKIGVVAQILRVLKMPDGNTTVIIQGKKRFEIDQVIQNEPYLKATTKEAIEDKSLEDTKEFDAIIDSVKEQALQIIKANPMLPSEASFAIKNIQSNSFLVNFISSNMDLDVKEKQELLKQDNLKERALLTLKRLNKELQRLELKNDIQSKTRTDMDQQQREYYLHQQLKTIQEELGGVSNDEELEEMRLKSQEKKWTKEIAKTFDKELSRLHRMNPQMAEYGIQRSYLELLLELPWGEYSKDKFDLKNAQKVLDRDHFGLEKVKERIIEHLAVLKLRNDMKSPIICLYGPPGVGKTSLGKSVAESLGRKYVRMSLGGLRDEAEIRGHRKTYIGAMPGRVIQNLKKAGTANPVFVLDEIDKLTNSHQGDPSSAMLEVLDPEQNTEFYDNYLEVGFDLSKVLFIATANNLREIPWALRDRMEIINVSGYTIEEKIEIAKRHLLPKQLKEHGLTKEHLKVGKAQIEKIVEGYTRESGVRGLEKKIAKVVRFAAKSIAMEETYDIALTNADIEKILGPARLERDKYETNDVAGVVTGLAWTSVGGDILFIESILSKGKGGLTITGNLGKVMKESATIAMEYIKANAEDFGINPEVLEKYNVHIHVPEGATPKDGPSAGVTMLTSLVSVYTQRKVKNRLAMTGEITLRGKVLPVGGIKEKILAAKRANIKEIILCDENEKDILEIKESYLKGLTFHYVSEMSEVIELALTKQKVKNAKKLV
;
A
#
# COMPACT_ATOMS: atom_id res chain seq x y z
N MET A 1 -44.58 1.48 5.71
CA MET A 1 -45.41 0.69 4.79
C MET A 1 -45.27 1.34 3.43
N SER A 2 -44.44 0.83 2.58
CA SER A 2 -44.46 1.07 1.12
C SER A 2 -43.42 0.13 0.55
N ASN A 3 -43.89 -0.99 -0.02
CA ASN A 3 -43.06 -1.96 -0.73
C ASN A 3 -42.57 -1.35 -2.04
N ALA A 4 -41.36 -0.85 -2.04
CA ALA A 4 -40.60 -0.62 -3.28
C ALA A 4 -40.15 -2.01 -3.76
N LYS A 5 -40.90 -2.62 -4.69
CA LYS A 5 -40.43 -3.75 -5.47
C LYS A 5 -39.23 -3.28 -6.29
N ILE A 6 -38.07 -3.72 -5.88
CA ILE A 6 -36.86 -3.71 -6.70
C ILE A 6 -37.13 -4.63 -7.88
N ILE A 7 -37.36 -4.07 -9.06
CA ILE A 7 -37.34 -4.77 -10.34
C ILE A 7 -35.84 -4.86 -10.70
N GLY A 8 -35.16 -5.84 -10.10
CA GLY A 8 -33.83 -6.22 -10.48
C GLY A 8 -33.92 -7.46 -11.35
N LEU A 9 -33.32 -7.41 -12.52
CA LEU A 9 -32.78 -8.54 -13.31
C LEU A 9 -33.65 -9.80 -13.54
N ASP A 10 -34.97 -9.75 -13.36
CA ASP A 10 -35.85 -10.81 -13.84
C ASP A 10 -36.00 -10.86 -15.36
N SER A 11 -35.31 -10.00 -16.10
CA SER A 11 -35.32 -10.00 -17.57
C SER A 11 -34.48 -11.11 -18.21
N LEU A 12 -33.67 -11.85 -17.44
CA LEU A 12 -32.96 -13.05 -17.92
C LEU A 12 -33.70 -14.35 -17.60
N SER A 13 -34.84 -14.30 -16.95
CA SER A 13 -35.75 -15.44 -16.78
C SER A 13 -36.60 -15.75 -18.03
N LEU A 14 -36.20 -15.25 -19.18
CA LEU A 14 -36.78 -15.65 -20.48
C LEU A 14 -36.66 -17.16 -20.75
N HIS A 15 -35.83 -17.85 -20.00
CA HIS A 15 -35.65 -19.31 -20.15
C HIS A 15 -36.89 -20.14 -19.73
N ASN A 16 -37.78 -19.59 -18.90
CA ASN A 16 -38.99 -20.28 -18.46
C ASN A 16 -40.27 -19.94 -19.24
N MET A 17 -40.18 -19.08 -20.28
CA MET A 17 -41.33 -18.67 -21.12
C MET A 17 -41.17 -19.02 -22.60
N LEU A 18 -40.09 -19.65 -22.99
CA LEU A 18 -39.88 -20.09 -24.35
C LEU A 18 -39.99 -21.62 -24.36
N ASP A 19 -40.86 -22.19 -25.19
CA ASP A 19 -40.99 -23.63 -25.48
C ASP A 19 -39.63 -24.19 -25.88
N GLU A 20 -39.44 -25.52 -25.67
CA GLU A 20 -38.21 -26.30 -25.90
C GLU A 20 -37.55 -26.17 -27.28
N ASP A 21 -38.12 -25.41 -28.22
CA ASP A 21 -37.61 -25.20 -29.60
C ASP A 21 -37.10 -23.78 -29.90
N SER A 22 -36.79 -22.92 -28.88
CA SER A 22 -36.29 -21.57 -29.13
C SER A 22 -34.78 -21.53 -29.28
N GLU A 23 -34.35 -21.27 -30.54
CA GLU A 23 -32.97 -20.93 -30.88
C GLU A 23 -32.44 -19.83 -29.99
N LEU A 24 -31.24 -20.02 -29.45
CA LEU A 24 -30.45 -19.02 -28.74
C LEU A 24 -30.47 -17.70 -29.57
N ILE A 25 -30.80 -16.58 -28.94
CA ILE A 25 -30.71 -15.27 -29.58
C ILE A 25 -29.27 -15.11 -30.11
N PRO A 26 -29.04 -15.04 -31.43
CA PRO A 26 -27.70 -15.03 -31.98
C PRO A 26 -26.97 -13.77 -31.53
N LEU A 27 -25.77 -13.90 -31.02
CA LEU A 27 -24.88 -12.78 -30.75
C LEU A 27 -24.51 -12.13 -32.10
N MET A 28 -24.59 -10.80 -32.15
CA MET A 28 -24.29 -10.05 -33.35
C MET A 28 -22.84 -10.28 -33.81
N THR A 29 -22.70 -10.68 -35.05
CA THR A 29 -21.38 -10.84 -35.71
C THR A 29 -20.95 -9.52 -36.35
N PRO A 30 -19.65 -9.33 -36.66
CA PRO A 30 -19.17 -8.15 -37.39
C PRO A 30 -19.85 -7.99 -38.78
N GLU A 31 -20.23 -9.12 -39.43
CA GLU A 31 -20.92 -9.14 -40.70
C GLU A 31 -22.37 -8.63 -40.57
N ASP A 32 -23.06 -8.99 -39.48
CA ASP A 32 -24.40 -8.47 -39.17
C ASP A 32 -24.36 -6.96 -38.91
N GLU A 33 -23.29 -6.48 -38.22
CA GLU A 33 -23.08 -5.06 -37.98
C GLU A 33 -22.87 -4.30 -39.28
N GLU A 34 -22.09 -4.85 -40.24
CA GLU A 34 -21.91 -4.24 -41.55
C GLU A 34 -23.22 -4.13 -42.35
N ILE A 35 -24.08 -5.16 -42.28
CA ILE A 35 -25.38 -5.17 -42.92
C ILE A 35 -26.28 -4.06 -42.34
N ILE A 36 -26.34 -3.99 -41.01
CA ILE A 36 -27.10 -2.95 -40.31
C ILE A 36 -26.59 -1.54 -40.66
N ASN A 37 -25.27 -1.36 -40.76
CA ASN A 37 -24.66 -0.07 -41.08
C ASN A 37 -24.95 0.39 -42.53
N LYS A 38 -25.31 -0.51 -43.45
CA LYS A 38 -25.70 -0.19 -44.84
C LYS A 38 -27.20 0.15 -44.98
N GLU A 39 -28.03 -0.19 -43.99
CA GLU A 39 -29.46 0.16 -44.02
C GLU A 39 -29.69 1.67 -43.88
N GLU A 40 -30.54 2.26 -44.72
CA GLU A 40 -30.93 3.67 -44.62
C GLU A 40 -31.95 3.87 -43.50
N ILE A 41 -31.78 4.96 -42.73
CA ILE A 41 -32.75 5.32 -41.68
C ILE A 41 -33.93 6.04 -42.34
N PRO A 42 -35.18 5.61 -42.09
CA PRO A 42 -36.37 6.32 -42.58
C PRO A 42 -36.38 7.78 -42.09
N ARG A 43 -36.62 8.72 -42.97
CA ARG A 43 -36.68 10.16 -42.62
C ARG A 43 -37.73 10.50 -41.58
N VAL A 44 -38.78 9.68 -41.46
CA VAL A 44 -39.85 9.83 -40.47
C VAL A 44 -40.02 8.52 -39.72
N LEU A 45 -39.87 8.58 -38.39
CA LEU A 45 -40.04 7.44 -37.49
C LEU A 45 -41.18 7.65 -36.49
N SER A 46 -41.89 6.59 -36.21
CA SER A 46 -42.81 6.52 -35.07
C SER A 46 -41.98 6.30 -33.80
N ILE A 47 -42.10 7.18 -32.81
CA ILE A 47 -41.22 7.23 -31.63
C ILE A 47 -41.89 6.56 -30.44
N LEU A 48 -41.25 5.50 -29.92
CA LEU A 48 -41.64 4.80 -28.70
C LEU A 48 -40.82 5.30 -27.50
N PRO A 49 -41.43 6.05 -26.56
CA PRO A 49 -40.75 6.52 -25.36
C PRO A 49 -40.60 5.40 -24.31
N LEU A 50 -39.37 5.14 -23.86
CA LEU A 50 -39.05 4.19 -22.78
C LEU A 50 -38.90 4.90 -21.41
N ARG A 51 -39.51 4.36 -20.37
CA ARG A 51 -39.48 4.97 -19.01
C ARG A 51 -38.20 4.76 -18.25
N ASN A 52 -37.74 3.53 -18.13
CA ASN A 52 -36.67 3.13 -17.19
C ASN A 52 -35.48 2.42 -17.85
N THR A 53 -35.40 2.47 -19.17
CA THR A 53 -34.32 1.84 -19.92
C THR A 53 -33.91 2.64 -21.13
N VAL A 54 -32.69 2.35 -21.62
CA VAL A 54 -32.14 2.94 -22.85
C VAL A 54 -31.80 1.77 -23.78
N LEU A 55 -32.28 1.80 -25.01
CA LEU A 55 -31.91 0.83 -26.04
C LEU A 55 -30.55 1.24 -26.64
N PHE A 56 -29.69 0.25 -26.83
CA PHE A 56 -28.40 0.43 -27.52
C PHE A 56 -28.39 -0.31 -28.86
N PRO A 57 -27.60 0.12 -29.84
CA PRO A 57 -27.43 -0.60 -31.11
C PRO A 57 -27.00 -2.04 -30.91
N GLY A 58 -27.57 -2.97 -31.64
CA GLY A 58 -27.30 -4.39 -31.57
C GLY A 58 -28.02 -5.14 -30.44
N VAL A 59 -28.43 -4.46 -29.38
CA VAL A 59 -28.98 -5.07 -28.17
C VAL A 59 -30.46 -5.43 -28.40
N VAL A 60 -30.85 -6.60 -27.91
CA VAL A 60 -32.24 -7.08 -27.93
C VAL A 60 -32.82 -6.93 -26.51
N ILE A 61 -33.97 -6.26 -26.41
CA ILE A 61 -34.66 -6.08 -25.13
C ILE A 61 -36.17 -6.36 -25.26
N PRO A 62 -36.80 -6.97 -24.24
CA PRO A 62 -38.23 -7.03 -24.10
C PRO A 62 -38.76 -5.71 -23.51
N ILE A 63 -39.80 -5.15 -24.12
CA ILE A 63 -40.47 -3.93 -23.64
C ILE A 63 -41.94 -4.25 -23.41
N THR A 64 -42.45 -3.98 -22.22
CA THR A 64 -43.86 -4.09 -21.91
C THR A 64 -44.52 -2.71 -22.07
N ALA A 65 -45.41 -2.58 -23.00
CA ALA A 65 -46.20 -1.37 -23.27
C ALA A 65 -47.54 -1.47 -22.57
N GLY A 66 -47.82 -0.55 -21.67
CA GLY A 66 -49.08 -0.44 -20.95
C GLY A 66 -49.90 0.82 -21.35
N ARG A 67 -49.32 1.70 -22.20
CA ARG A 67 -50.04 2.91 -22.66
C ARG A 67 -50.74 2.65 -23.99
N ASP A 68 -51.97 3.10 -24.14
CA ASP A 68 -52.77 2.92 -25.39
C ASP A 68 -52.02 3.46 -26.63
N ALA A 69 -51.40 4.63 -26.55
CA ALA A 69 -50.61 5.23 -27.62
C ALA A 69 -49.40 4.33 -28.01
N SER A 70 -48.70 3.73 -27.03
CA SER A 70 -47.58 2.84 -27.28
C SER A 70 -48.03 1.49 -27.86
N ILE A 71 -49.16 0.95 -27.37
CA ILE A 71 -49.75 -0.29 -27.87
C ILE A 71 -50.21 -0.10 -29.33
N GLN A 72 -50.83 1.06 -29.65
CA GLN A 72 -51.27 1.37 -31.01
C GLN A 72 -50.05 1.53 -31.93
N LEU A 73 -49.01 2.26 -31.52
CA LEU A 73 -47.76 2.41 -32.25
C LEU A 73 -47.15 1.05 -32.59
N ILE A 74 -47.04 0.13 -31.58
CA ILE A 74 -46.50 -1.22 -31.81
C ILE A 74 -47.33 -2.02 -32.78
N LYS A 75 -48.67 -1.94 -32.73
CA LYS A 75 -49.54 -2.61 -33.64
C LYS A 75 -49.35 -2.11 -35.08
N ASP A 76 -49.34 -0.77 -35.25
CA ASP A 76 -49.20 -0.13 -36.57
C ASP A 76 -47.82 -0.42 -37.18
N ALA A 77 -46.73 -0.33 -36.35
CA ALA A 77 -45.38 -0.67 -36.80
C ALA A 77 -45.23 -2.16 -37.15
N ASN A 78 -45.86 -3.07 -36.37
CA ASN A 78 -45.80 -4.51 -36.66
C ASN A 78 -46.60 -4.92 -37.89
N ALA A 79 -47.63 -4.17 -38.26
CA ALA A 79 -48.39 -4.36 -39.50
C ALA A 79 -47.68 -3.78 -40.73
N GLY A 80 -46.74 -2.81 -40.54
CA GLY A 80 -45.93 -2.18 -41.59
C GLY A 80 -44.54 -2.77 -41.73
N ASP A 81 -43.54 -1.90 -41.74
CA ASP A 81 -42.12 -2.24 -41.97
C ASP A 81 -41.40 -2.85 -40.74
N LYS A 82 -42.10 -2.96 -39.63
CA LYS A 82 -41.59 -3.44 -38.31
C LYS A 82 -40.47 -2.57 -37.74
N ILE A 83 -40.34 -1.33 -38.20
CA ILE A 83 -39.31 -0.39 -37.75
C ILE A 83 -39.98 0.71 -36.89
N LEU A 84 -39.31 1.08 -35.80
CA LEU A 84 -39.72 2.18 -34.95
C LEU A 84 -38.49 2.89 -34.34
N GLY A 85 -38.65 4.14 -33.95
CA GLY A 85 -37.64 4.87 -33.21
C GLY A 85 -37.88 4.71 -31.71
N VAL A 86 -36.84 4.37 -30.97
CA VAL A 86 -36.89 4.16 -29.51
C VAL A 86 -36.07 5.26 -28.83
N VAL A 87 -36.65 5.94 -27.87
CA VAL A 87 -36.03 7.06 -27.17
C VAL A 87 -36.34 6.98 -25.69
N ALA A 88 -35.34 7.21 -24.84
CA ALA A 88 -35.55 7.22 -23.38
C ALA A 88 -36.30 8.51 -22.94
N GLN A 89 -37.12 8.36 -21.93
CA GLN A 89 -37.84 9.44 -21.29
C GLN A 89 -36.97 10.07 -20.19
N LYS A 90 -36.98 11.43 -20.06
CA LYS A 90 -36.18 12.13 -19.04
C LYS A 90 -36.75 11.95 -17.64
N ASN A 91 -38.07 12.00 -17.52
CA ASN A 91 -38.76 11.76 -16.24
C ASN A 91 -39.75 10.59 -16.42
N PRO A 92 -39.55 9.47 -15.70
CA PRO A 92 -40.39 8.28 -15.84
C PRO A 92 -41.84 8.48 -15.37
N ASP A 93 -42.13 9.52 -14.56
CA ASP A 93 -43.44 9.77 -13.98
C ASP A 93 -44.43 10.43 -14.96
N VAL A 94 -43.94 10.98 -16.08
CA VAL A 94 -44.78 11.59 -17.08
C VAL A 94 -45.52 10.51 -17.89
N GLU A 95 -46.85 10.48 -17.81
CA GLU A 95 -47.67 9.47 -18.52
C GLU A 95 -47.71 9.70 -20.02
N ASN A 96 -47.90 10.94 -20.46
CA ASN A 96 -47.94 11.32 -21.88
C ASN A 96 -46.76 12.23 -22.23
N PRO A 97 -45.59 11.64 -22.58
CA PRO A 97 -44.39 12.41 -22.84
C PRO A 97 -44.51 13.19 -24.14
N THR A 98 -44.07 14.45 -24.08
CA THR A 98 -43.95 15.36 -25.22
C THR A 98 -42.48 15.44 -25.67
N GLU A 99 -42.19 16.22 -26.72
CA GLU A 99 -40.81 16.47 -27.19
C GLU A 99 -39.84 16.88 -26.07
N LYS A 100 -40.31 17.64 -25.06
CA LYS A 100 -39.47 18.15 -23.96
C LYS A 100 -39.12 17.07 -22.95
N ASP A 101 -39.93 16.02 -22.85
CA ASP A 101 -39.82 14.96 -21.86
C ASP A 101 -38.98 13.76 -22.32
N ILE A 102 -38.58 13.76 -23.62
CA ILE A 102 -37.71 12.72 -24.19
C ILE A 102 -36.31 13.22 -24.50
N TYR A 103 -35.37 12.31 -24.61
CA TYR A 103 -34.03 12.64 -25.09
C TYR A 103 -34.02 12.77 -26.60
N LYS A 104 -33.08 13.55 -27.14
CA LYS A 104 -33.00 13.79 -28.60
C LYS A 104 -32.36 12.63 -29.37
N ILE A 105 -31.45 11.90 -28.73
CA ILE A 105 -30.76 10.76 -29.34
C ILE A 105 -31.45 9.48 -28.90
N GLY A 106 -31.83 8.67 -29.89
CA GLY A 106 -32.43 7.36 -29.75
C GLY A 106 -31.84 6.33 -30.68
N VAL A 107 -32.47 5.17 -30.74
CA VAL A 107 -32.04 4.03 -31.55
C VAL A 107 -33.22 3.54 -32.40
N VAL A 108 -32.98 3.39 -33.71
CA VAL A 108 -33.92 2.71 -34.61
C VAL A 108 -34.00 1.24 -34.19
N ALA A 109 -35.18 0.76 -33.93
CA ALA A 109 -35.42 -0.60 -33.50
C ALA A 109 -36.27 -1.36 -34.48
N GLN A 110 -35.96 -2.65 -34.66
CA GLN A 110 -36.75 -3.60 -35.40
C GLN A 110 -37.57 -4.45 -34.43
N ILE A 111 -38.86 -4.63 -34.70
CA ILE A 111 -39.72 -5.54 -33.95
C ILE A 111 -39.41 -6.96 -34.39
N LEU A 112 -38.94 -7.79 -33.45
CA LEU A 112 -38.69 -9.22 -33.67
C LEU A 112 -39.97 -10.05 -33.38
N ARG A 113 -40.63 -9.76 -32.24
CA ARG A 113 -41.81 -10.53 -31.81
C ARG A 113 -42.73 -9.67 -30.95
N VAL A 114 -44.01 -9.85 -31.06
CA VAL A 114 -45.04 -9.20 -30.25
C VAL A 114 -45.82 -10.28 -29.48
N LEU A 115 -45.84 -10.16 -28.15
CA LEU A 115 -46.49 -11.10 -27.22
C LEU A 115 -47.63 -10.36 -26.50
N LYS A 116 -48.81 -10.93 -26.51
CA LYS A 116 -49.92 -10.43 -25.69
C LYS A 116 -49.93 -11.17 -24.36
N MET A 117 -49.80 -10.41 -23.30
CA MET A 117 -49.79 -10.96 -21.96
C MET A 117 -51.20 -11.18 -21.40
N PRO A 118 -51.43 -12.14 -20.48
CA PRO A 118 -52.74 -12.38 -19.89
C PRO A 118 -53.30 -11.20 -19.09
N ASP A 119 -52.48 -10.27 -18.65
CA ASP A 119 -52.83 -9.05 -17.90
C ASP A 119 -53.29 -7.90 -18.78
N GLY A 120 -53.41 -8.12 -20.10
CA GLY A 120 -53.85 -7.13 -21.10
C GLY A 120 -52.69 -6.24 -21.66
N ASN A 121 -51.48 -6.34 -21.09
CA ASN A 121 -50.32 -5.63 -21.58
C ASN A 121 -49.77 -6.27 -22.86
N THR A 122 -49.05 -5.47 -23.66
CA THR A 122 -48.39 -5.96 -24.88
C THR A 122 -46.86 -5.90 -24.64
N THR A 123 -46.22 -7.08 -24.66
CA THR A 123 -44.76 -7.14 -24.63
C THR A 123 -44.21 -7.28 -26.03
N VAL A 124 -43.31 -6.42 -26.41
CA VAL A 124 -42.61 -6.44 -27.69
C VAL A 124 -41.12 -6.72 -27.50
N ILE A 125 -40.58 -7.67 -28.24
CA ILE A 125 -39.14 -7.92 -28.29
C ILE A 125 -38.61 -7.12 -29.47
N ILE A 126 -37.71 -6.18 -29.18
CA ILE A 126 -37.11 -5.28 -30.16
C ILE A 126 -35.59 -5.41 -30.18
N GLN A 127 -35.01 -5.26 -31.34
CA GLN A 127 -33.57 -5.17 -31.56
C GLN A 127 -33.18 -3.78 -31.99
N GLY A 128 -32.20 -3.17 -31.30
CA GLY A 128 -31.65 -1.88 -31.71
C GLY A 128 -30.79 -2.03 -32.98
N LYS A 129 -30.95 -1.13 -33.93
CA LYS A 129 -30.15 -1.09 -35.17
C LYS A 129 -29.14 0.06 -35.15
N LYS A 130 -29.56 1.25 -35.52
CA LYS A 130 -28.69 2.44 -35.61
C LYS A 130 -29.14 3.54 -34.67
N ARG A 131 -28.22 4.43 -34.31
CA ARG A 131 -28.55 5.66 -33.57
C ARG A 131 -29.13 6.70 -34.50
N PHE A 132 -30.08 7.46 -33.99
CA PHE A 132 -30.64 8.62 -34.70
C PHE A 132 -30.82 9.80 -33.76
N GLU A 133 -30.83 10.99 -34.32
CA GLU A 133 -31.19 12.23 -33.60
C GLU A 133 -32.55 12.73 -34.11
N ILE A 134 -33.42 13.12 -33.18
CA ILE A 134 -34.70 13.78 -33.49
C ILE A 134 -34.40 15.20 -33.97
N ASP A 135 -34.85 15.51 -35.20
CA ASP A 135 -34.74 16.85 -35.76
C ASP A 135 -35.98 17.68 -35.38
N GLN A 136 -37.20 17.20 -35.67
CA GLN A 136 -38.44 17.83 -35.32
C GLN A 136 -39.55 16.81 -35.09
N VAL A 137 -40.36 17.00 -34.06
CA VAL A 137 -41.60 16.23 -33.85
C VAL A 137 -42.69 16.77 -34.78
N ILE A 138 -43.25 15.93 -35.63
CA ILE A 138 -44.27 16.29 -36.64
C ILE A 138 -45.67 15.90 -36.20
N GLN A 139 -45.81 14.98 -35.23
CA GLN A 139 -47.11 14.50 -34.75
C GLN A 139 -47.01 14.06 -33.29
N ASN A 140 -48.01 14.45 -32.47
CA ASN A 140 -48.10 14.01 -31.08
C ASN A 140 -49.21 12.96 -30.83
N GLU A 141 -50.29 12.99 -31.57
CA GLU A 141 -51.42 12.05 -31.47
C GLU A 141 -51.64 11.30 -32.77
N PRO A 142 -52.01 9.99 -32.73
CA PRO A 142 -52.23 9.14 -31.52
C PRO A 142 -50.93 8.69 -30.83
N TYR A 143 -49.78 8.88 -31.46
CA TYR A 143 -48.44 8.63 -30.92
C TYR A 143 -47.43 9.58 -31.58
N LEU A 144 -46.26 9.70 -30.94
CA LEU A 144 -45.21 10.59 -31.41
C LEU A 144 -44.64 10.12 -32.77
N LYS A 145 -44.56 11.04 -33.74
CA LYS A 145 -43.76 10.86 -34.98
C LYS A 145 -42.80 12.02 -35.12
N ALA A 146 -41.60 11.72 -35.56
CA ALA A 146 -40.57 12.72 -35.73
C ALA A 146 -39.77 12.51 -37.02
N THR A 147 -39.26 13.63 -37.54
CA THR A 147 -38.20 13.59 -38.54
C THR A 147 -36.87 13.29 -37.84
N THR A 148 -36.09 12.46 -38.47
CA THR A 148 -34.86 11.93 -37.88
C THR A 148 -33.65 12.15 -38.80
N LYS A 149 -32.49 12.32 -38.16
CA LYS A 149 -31.19 12.34 -38.83
C LYS A 149 -30.35 11.19 -38.28
N GLU A 150 -29.50 10.60 -39.11
CA GLU A 150 -28.56 9.57 -38.66
C GLU A 150 -27.51 10.17 -37.73
N ALA A 151 -27.33 9.58 -36.54
CA ALA A 151 -26.23 9.90 -35.63
C ALA A 151 -25.06 8.98 -35.97
N ILE A 152 -24.15 9.49 -36.79
CA ILE A 152 -23.01 8.73 -37.32
C ILE A 152 -22.05 8.41 -36.15
N GLU A 153 -21.62 7.17 -36.10
CA GLU A 153 -20.58 6.74 -35.15
C GLU A 153 -19.20 7.03 -35.72
N ASP A 154 -18.36 7.74 -34.95
CA ASP A 154 -16.97 8.00 -35.31
C ASP A 154 -16.08 6.83 -34.87
N LYS A 155 -15.65 6.08 -35.90
CA LYS A 155 -14.77 4.88 -35.72
C LYS A 155 -13.32 5.18 -36.09
N SER A 156 -12.92 6.43 -36.22
CA SER A 156 -11.60 6.85 -36.74
C SER A 156 -10.40 6.36 -35.88
N LEU A 157 -10.63 5.90 -34.66
CA LEU A 157 -9.60 5.46 -33.71
C LEU A 157 -9.70 3.97 -33.34
N GLU A 158 -10.48 3.16 -34.04
CA GLU A 158 -10.67 1.74 -33.73
C GLU A 158 -9.39 0.89 -33.98
N ASP A 159 -8.55 1.25 -34.94
CA ASP A 159 -7.34 0.50 -35.32
C ASP A 159 -6.10 0.85 -34.45
N THR A 160 -6.30 1.32 -33.25
CA THR A 160 -5.17 1.69 -32.37
C THR A 160 -4.98 0.65 -31.26
N LYS A 161 -3.71 0.28 -30.99
CA LYS A 161 -3.35 -0.61 -29.86
C LYS A 161 -3.90 -0.13 -28.51
N GLU A 162 -4.15 1.17 -28.38
CA GLU A 162 -4.73 1.77 -27.20
C GLU A 162 -6.22 1.45 -27.09
N PHE A 163 -6.95 1.43 -28.20
CA PHE A 163 -8.36 1.02 -28.23
C PHE A 163 -8.52 -0.45 -27.89
N ASP A 164 -7.68 -1.33 -28.45
CA ASP A 164 -7.71 -2.75 -28.11
C ASP A 164 -7.47 -2.99 -26.61
N ALA A 165 -6.51 -2.28 -26.00
CA ALA A 165 -6.25 -2.37 -24.58
C ALA A 165 -7.45 -1.89 -23.72
N ILE A 166 -8.19 -0.89 -24.17
CA ILE A 166 -9.41 -0.41 -23.51
C ILE A 166 -10.50 -1.49 -23.58
N ILE A 167 -10.71 -2.09 -24.74
CA ILE A 167 -11.70 -3.14 -24.97
C ILE A 167 -11.39 -4.37 -24.12
N ASP A 168 -10.14 -4.79 -24.08
CA ASP A 168 -9.70 -5.91 -23.22
C ASP A 168 -9.94 -5.61 -21.74
N SER A 169 -9.67 -4.37 -21.30
CA SER A 169 -9.95 -3.92 -19.94
C SER A 169 -11.46 -3.90 -19.63
N VAL A 170 -12.28 -3.50 -20.59
CA VAL A 170 -13.75 -3.51 -20.47
C VAL A 170 -14.25 -4.96 -20.32
N LYS A 171 -13.75 -5.90 -21.13
CA LYS A 171 -14.06 -7.33 -21.02
C LYS A 171 -13.67 -7.89 -19.66
N GLU A 172 -12.43 -7.65 -19.23
CA GLU A 172 -11.91 -8.16 -17.98
C GLU A 172 -12.73 -7.68 -16.78
N GLN A 173 -13.01 -6.39 -16.72
CA GLN A 173 -13.78 -5.80 -15.62
C GLN A 173 -15.23 -6.28 -15.59
N ALA A 174 -15.88 -6.41 -16.76
CA ALA A 174 -17.22 -6.95 -16.84
C ALA A 174 -17.27 -8.41 -16.34
N LEU A 175 -16.27 -9.23 -16.69
CA LEU A 175 -16.14 -10.59 -16.17
C LEU A 175 -15.89 -10.65 -14.66
N GLN A 176 -15.11 -9.70 -14.10
CA GLN A 176 -14.90 -9.59 -12.67
C GLN A 176 -16.20 -9.22 -11.92
N ILE A 177 -16.99 -8.31 -12.46
CA ILE A 177 -18.30 -7.93 -11.89
C ILE A 177 -19.25 -9.13 -11.87
N ILE A 178 -19.34 -9.89 -12.97
CA ILE A 178 -20.19 -11.10 -13.05
C ILE A 178 -19.74 -12.11 -11.98
N LYS A 179 -18.45 -12.32 -11.82
CA LYS A 179 -17.88 -13.23 -10.83
C LYS A 179 -18.10 -12.75 -9.38
N ALA A 180 -18.07 -11.43 -9.16
CA ALA A 180 -18.26 -10.83 -7.84
C ALA A 180 -19.74 -10.69 -7.44
N ASN A 181 -20.69 -10.77 -8.38
CA ASN A 181 -22.13 -10.62 -8.14
C ASN A 181 -22.87 -11.95 -8.30
N PRO A 182 -23.25 -12.63 -7.19
CA PRO A 182 -23.94 -13.92 -7.23
C PRO A 182 -25.34 -13.88 -7.89
N MET A 183 -25.89 -12.69 -8.10
CA MET A 183 -27.19 -12.48 -8.74
C MET A 183 -27.13 -12.54 -10.28
N LEU A 184 -25.93 -12.48 -10.86
CA LEU A 184 -25.77 -12.53 -12.30
C LEU A 184 -25.55 -13.98 -12.76
N PRO A 185 -26.23 -14.44 -13.82
CA PRO A 185 -26.06 -15.80 -14.33
C PRO A 185 -24.67 -16.00 -14.95
N SER A 186 -24.13 -17.19 -14.77
CA SER A 186 -22.81 -17.57 -15.31
C SER A 186 -22.73 -17.51 -16.85
N GLU A 187 -23.89 -17.68 -17.53
CA GLU A 187 -24.06 -17.62 -18.97
C GLU A 187 -23.68 -16.23 -19.53
N ALA A 188 -23.86 -15.18 -18.75
CA ALA A 188 -23.44 -13.82 -19.13
C ALA A 188 -21.92 -13.72 -19.38
N SER A 189 -21.11 -14.47 -18.62
CA SER A 189 -19.66 -14.56 -18.86
C SER A 189 -19.31 -15.21 -20.20
N PHE A 190 -20.10 -16.20 -20.61
CA PHE A 190 -19.92 -16.84 -21.92
C PHE A 190 -20.28 -15.89 -23.06
N ALA A 191 -21.36 -15.13 -22.92
CA ALA A 191 -21.77 -14.14 -23.92
C ALA A 191 -20.66 -13.07 -24.14
N ILE A 192 -20.14 -12.46 -23.05
CA ILE A 192 -19.09 -11.42 -23.15
C ILE A 192 -17.80 -11.96 -23.79
N LYS A 193 -17.42 -13.21 -23.53
CA LYS A 193 -16.23 -13.82 -24.13
C LYS A 193 -16.35 -14.04 -25.62
N ASN A 194 -17.56 -14.32 -26.12
CA ASN A 194 -17.81 -14.68 -27.51
C ASN A 194 -18.21 -13.50 -28.40
N ILE A 195 -18.46 -12.31 -27.85
CA ILE A 195 -18.74 -11.11 -28.66
C ILE A 195 -17.47 -10.72 -29.39
N GLN A 196 -17.55 -10.68 -30.73
CA GLN A 196 -16.43 -10.32 -31.62
C GLN A 196 -16.44 -8.83 -32.02
N SER A 197 -17.62 -8.19 -32.14
CA SER A 197 -17.73 -6.79 -32.46
C SER A 197 -17.43 -5.92 -31.23
N ASN A 198 -16.45 -5.02 -31.33
CA ASN A 198 -16.08 -4.10 -30.25
C ASN A 198 -17.20 -3.08 -29.95
N SER A 199 -17.88 -2.56 -30.98
CA SER A 199 -19.00 -1.65 -30.83
C SER A 199 -20.17 -2.34 -30.13
N PHE A 200 -20.53 -3.54 -30.57
CA PHE A 200 -21.57 -4.34 -29.91
C PHE A 200 -21.23 -4.70 -28.47
N LEU A 201 -19.98 -5.04 -28.18
CA LEU A 201 -19.53 -5.34 -26.83
C LEU A 201 -19.77 -4.15 -25.87
N VAL A 202 -19.31 -2.96 -26.27
CA VAL A 202 -19.48 -1.74 -25.47
C VAL A 202 -20.96 -1.44 -25.25
N ASN A 203 -21.78 -1.57 -26.30
CA ASN A 203 -23.23 -1.34 -26.25
C ASN A 203 -23.93 -2.39 -25.36
N PHE A 204 -23.57 -3.65 -25.48
CA PHE A 204 -24.13 -4.76 -24.69
C PHE A 204 -23.82 -4.58 -23.19
N ILE A 205 -22.57 -4.27 -22.85
CA ILE A 205 -22.17 -4.02 -21.47
C ILE A 205 -22.90 -2.77 -20.93
N SER A 206 -22.90 -1.66 -21.68
CA SER A 206 -23.56 -0.41 -21.28
C SER A 206 -25.06 -0.58 -21.03
N SER A 207 -25.72 -1.42 -21.82
CA SER A 207 -27.14 -1.75 -21.63
C SER A 207 -27.42 -2.49 -20.35
N ASN A 208 -26.54 -3.46 -19.97
CA ASN A 208 -26.73 -4.38 -18.86
C ASN A 208 -26.15 -3.87 -17.50
N MET A 209 -25.44 -2.74 -17.50
CA MET A 209 -24.94 -2.12 -16.29
C MET A 209 -26.08 -1.57 -15.42
N ASP A 210 -25.92 -1.61 -14.10
CA ASP A 210 -26.82 -1.00 -13.12
C ASP A 210 -26.58 0.52 -13.04
N LEU A 211 -27.02 1.21 -14.10
CA LEU A 211 -26.90 2.66 -14.25
C LEU A 211 -28.30 3.28 -14.40
N ASP A 212 -28.44 4.52 -13.96
CA ASP A 212 -29.66 5.28 -14.21
C ASP A 212 -29.84 5.63 -15.70
N VAL A 213 -31.06 5.98 -16.08
CA VAL A 213 -31.42 6.33 -17.50
C VAL A 213 -30.55 7.47 -18.02
N LYS A 214 -30.22 8.45 -17.18
CA LYS A 214 -29.41 9.60 -17.56
C LYS A 214 -27.97 9.17 -17.87
N GLU A 215 -27.38 8.31 -17.04
CA GLU A 215 -26.02 7.80 -17.24
C GLU A 215 -25.94 6.89 -18.47
N LYS A 216 -26.93 6.02 -18.69
CA LYS A 216 -27.04 5.21 -19.94
C LYS A 216 -27.19 6.09 -21.18
N GLN A 217 -27.95 7.17 -21.06
CA GLN A 217 -28.13 8.11 -22.17
C GLN A 217 -26.88 8.93 -22.50
N GLU A 218 -26.06 9.24 -21.47
CA GLU A 218 -24.73 9.84 -21.67
C GLU A 218 -23.80 8.92 -22.48
N LEU A 219 -23.84 7.61 -22.23
CA LEU A 219 -23.10 6.62 -23.01
C LEU A 219 -23.61 6.51 -24.44
N LEU A 220 -24.96 6.47 -24.63
CA LEU A 220 -25.55 6.40 -25.96
C LEU A 220 -25.28 7.65 -26.79
N LYS A 221 -25.19 8.83 -26.15
CA LYS A 221 -24.94 10.13 -26.81
C LYS A 221 -23.52 10.24 -27.37
N GLN A 222 -22.57 9.52 -26.86
CA GLN A 222 -21.16 9.65 -27.24
C GLN A 222 -20.94 9.08 -28.64
N ASP A 223 -20.54 9.96 -29.59
CA ASP A 223 -20.37 9.58 -30.99
C ASP A 223 -19.08 8.83 -31.25
N ASN A 224 -17.99 9.16 -30.53
CA ASN A 224 -16.69 8.47 -30.62
C ASN A 224 -16.72 7.18 -29.83
N LEU A 225 -16.48 6.04 -30.48
CA LEU A 225 -16.52 4.72 -29.84
C LEU A 225 -15.45 4.53 -28.77
N LYS A 226 -14.25 5.05 -28.97
CA LYS A 226 -13.16 4.99 -27.98
C LYS A 226 -13.52 5.74 -26.70
N GLU A 227 -14.10 6.92 -26.82
CA GLU A 227 -14.55 7.70 -25.67
C GLU A 227 -15.72 7.01 -24.94
N ARG A 228 -16.65 6.41 -25.69
CA ARG A 228 -17.73 5.61 -25.11
C ARG A 228 -17.18 4.40 -24.34
N ALA A 229 -16.20 3.70 -24.89
CA ALA A 229 -15.54 2.57 -24.22
C ALA A 229 -14.82 3.00 -22.93
N LEU A 230 -14.13 4.14 -22.94
CA LEU A 230 -13.49 4.72 -21.76
C LEU A 230 -14.49 5.11 -20.66
N LEU A 231 -15.62 5.71 -21.07
CA LEU A 231 -16.68 6.04 -20.12
C LEU A 231 -17.31 4.77 -19.53
N THR A 232 -17.52 3.75 -20.35
CA THR A 232 -18.03 2.44 -19.92
C THR A 232 -17.04 1.80 -18.93
N LEU A 233 -15.75 1.80 -19.24
CA LEU A 233 -14.70 1.29 -18.34
C LEU A 233 -14.67 2.03 -16.99
N LYS A 234 -14.80 3.35 -17.02
CA LYS A 234 -14.88 4.17 -15.80
C LYS A 234 -16.07 3.79 -14.92
N ARG A 235 -17.22 3.53 -15.53
CA ARG A 235 -18.45 3.10 -14.82
C ARG A 235 -18.31 1.68 -14.26
N LEU A 236 -17.72 0.74 -15.02
CA LEU A 236 -17.42 -0.62 -14.56
C LEU A 236 -16.50 -0.62 -13.35
N ASN A 237 -15.42 0.17 -13.38
CA ASN A 237 -14.52 0.33 -12.24
C ASN A 237 -15.24 0.78 -10.98
N LYS A 238 -16.12 1.76 -11.09
CA LYS A 238 -16.91 2.26 -9.96
C LYS A 238 -17.85 1.18 -9.40
N GLU A 239 -18.48 0.41 -10.27
CA GLU A 239 -19.40 -0.66 -9.88
C GLU A 239 -18.64 -1.84 -9.23
N LEU A 240 -17.49 -2.21 -9.77
CA LEU A 240 -16.64 -3.26 -9.19
C LEU A 240 -16.21 -2.90 -7.75
N GLN A 241 -15.71 -1.67 -7.54
CA GLN A 241 -15.34 -1.18 -6.21
C GLN A 241 -16.52 -1.21 -5.23
N ARG A 242 -17.73 -0.86 -5.70
CA ARG A 242 -18.95 -0.90 -4.89
C ARG A 242 -19.33 -2.33 -4.50
N LEU A 243 -19.21 -3.28 -5.43
CA LEU A 243 -19.49 -4.70 -5.18
C LEU A 243 -18.48 -5.34 -4.24
N GLU A 244 -17.19 -5.05 -4.40
CA GLU A 244 -16.14 -5.52 -3.50
C GLU A 244 -16.36 -5.03 -2.06
N LEU A 245 -16.66 -3.74 -1.90
CA LEU A 245 -16.99 -3.17 -0.59
C LEU A 245 -18.25 -3.80 0.03
N LYS A 246 -19.28 -4.03 -0.79
CA LYS A 246 -20.53 -4.68 -0.35
C LYS A 246 -20.28 -6.12 0.08
N ASN A 247 -19.48 -6.88 -0.67
CA ASN A 247 -19.13 -8.26 -0.35
C ASN A 247 -18.28 -8.35 0.92
N ASP A 248 -17.33 -7.43 1.11
CA ASP A 248 -16.53 -7.33 2.34
C ASP A 248 -17.39 -7.03 3.58
N ILE A 249 -18.34 -6.12 3.44
CA ILE A 249 -19.29 -5.80 4.53
C ILE A 249 -20.20 -7.01 4.81
N GLN A 250 -20.73 -7.65 3.79
CA GLN A 250 -21.61 -8.82 3.95
C GLN A 250 -20.89 -10.03 4.54
N SER A 251 -19.63 -10.29 4.13
CA SER A 251 -18.83 -11.38 4.68
C SER A 251 -18.52 -11.16 6.16
N LYS A 252 -18.15 -9.93 6.55
CA LYS A 252 -17.95 -9.56 7.95
C LYS A 252 -19.23 -9.70 8.77
N THR A 253 -20.34 -9.15 8.27
CA THR A 253 -21.64 -9.22 8.95
C THR A 253 -22.15 -10.67 9.08
N ARG A 254 -21.93 -11.52 8.06
CA ARG A 254 -22.32 -12.93 8.09
C ARG A 254 -21.50 -13.73 9.09
N THR A 255 -20.18 -13.50 9.13
CA THR A 255 -19.29 -14.13 10.11
C THR A 255 -19.66 -13.74 11.55
N ASP A 256 -19.96 -12.44 11.77
CA ASP A 256 -20.37 -11.94 13.07
C ASP A 256 -21.77 -12.47 13.47
N MET A 257 -22.71 -12.55 12.53
CA MET A 257 -24.05 -13.12 12.79
C MET A 257 -24.02 -14.64 13.03
N ASP A 258 -23.26 -15.40 12.25
CA ASP A 258 -23.10 -16.84 12.44
C ASP A 258 -22.42 -17.15 13.79
N GLN A 259 -21.45 -16.31 14.19
CA GLN A 259 -20.78 -16.42 15.48
C GLN A 259 -21.75 -16.06 16.62
N GLN A 260 -22.49 -14.96 16.52
CA GLN A 260 -23.49 -14.57 17.51
C GLN A 260 -24.64 -15.57 17.61
N GLN A 261 -25.12 -16.12 16.47
CA GLN A 261 -26.19 -17.11 16.47
C GLN A 261 -25.72 -18.45 17.05
N ARG A 262 -24.47 -18.85 16.77
CA ARG A 262 -23.85 -20.04 17.37
C ARG A 262 -23.59 -19.85 18.87
N GLU A 263 -23.10 -18.68 19.29
CA GLU A 263 -22.95 -18.32 20.71
C GLU A 263 -24.32 -18.29 21.43
N TYR A 264 -25.33 -17.69 20.81
CA TYR A 264 -26.68 -17.68 21.35
C TYR A 264 -27.27 -19.10 21.51
N TYR A 265 -27.11 -19.96 20.49
CA TYR A 265 -27.58 -21.35 20.54
C TYR A 265 -26.80 -22.19 21.54
N LEU A 266 -25.50 -22.02 21.63
CA LEU A 266 -24.67 -22.65 22.67
C LEU A 266 -24.99 -22.12 24.06
N HIS A 267 -25.27 -20.83 24.22
CA HIS A 267 -25.74 -20.26 25.47
C HIS A 267 -27.11 -20.79 25.87
N GLN A 268 -28.02 -20.95 24.92
CA GLN A 268 -29.31 -21.54 25.22
C GLN A 268 -29.21 -23.03 25.60
N GLN A 269 -28.38 -23.79 24.87
CA GLN A 269 -28.10 -25.19 25.25
C GLN A 269 -27.39 -25.28 26.61
N LEU A 270 -26.38 -24.43 26.87
CA LEU A 270 -25.73 -24.33 28.18
C LEU A 270 -26.70 -23.97 29.27
N LYS A 271 -27.63 -23.04 29.02
CA LYS A 271 -28.66 -22.65 29.97
C LYS A 271 -29.63 -23.81 30.28
N THR A 272 -30.11 -24.54 29.27
CA THR A 272 -30.96 -25.71 29.44
C THR A 272 -30.21 -26.84 30.18
N ILE A 273 -28.95 -27.08 29.85
CA ILE A 273 -28.09 -28.05 30.53
C ILE A 273 -27.77 -27.60 31.96
N GLN A 274 -27.55 -26.29 32.20
CA GLN A 274 -27.34 -25.75 33.54
C GLN A 274 -28.60 -25.80 34.39
N GLU A 275 -29.79 -25.59 33.81
CA GLU A 275 -31.07 -25.74 34.47
C GLU A 275 -31.37 -27.21 34.81
N GLU A 276 -30.99 -28.17 33.93
CA GLU A 276 -31.12 -29.62 34.18
C GLU A 276 -30.03 -30.18 35.12
N LEU A 277 -28.85 -29.57 35.19
CA LEU A 277 -27.76 -29.97 36.07
C LEU A 277 -27.74 -29.25 37.41
N GLY A 278 -28.78 -28.47 37.75
CA GLY A 278 -28.81 -27.65 38.94
C GLY A 278 -27.81 -26.50 38.87
N GLY A 279 -27.99 -25.64 37.85
CA GLY A 279 -27.04 -24.55 37.48
C GLY A 279 -26.67 -23.70 38.69
N VAL A 280 -25.41 -23.27 38.68
CA VAL A 280 -24.86 -22.33 39.69
C VAL A 280 -25.83 -21.16 39.82
N SER A 281 -26.38 -20.94 40.98
CA SER A 281 -27.35 -19.87 41.19
C SER A 281 -26.64 -18.52 40.91
N ASN A 282 -27.36 -17.53 40.40
CA ASN A 282 -26.82 -16.17 40.17
C ASN A 282 -26.11 -15.65 41.45
N ASP A 283 -26.58 -16.08 42.60
CA ASP A 283 -26.03 -15.71 43.90
C ASP A 283 -24.63 -16.36 44.15
N GLU A 284 -24.42 -17.59 43.68
CA GLU A 284 -23.10 -18.24 43.77
C GLU A 284 -22.04 -17.55 42.90
N GLU A 285 -22.43 -17.11 41.71
CA GLU A 285 -21.52 -16.36 40.81
C GLU A 285 -21.16 -15.00 41.41
N LEU A 286 -22.12 -14.29 41.96
CA LEU A 286 -21.87 -13.00 42.64
C LEU A 286 -21.00 -13.16 43.87
N GLU A 287 -21.18 -14.24 44.65
CA GLU A 287 -20.32 -14.54 45.79
C GLU A 287 -18.91 -14.94 45.36
N GLU A 288 -18.77 -15.69 44.26
CA GLU A 288 -17.45 -15.97 43.66
C GLU A 288 -16.71 -14.69 43.22
N MET A 289 -17.42 -13.74 42.59
CA MET A 289 -16.86 -12.44 42.25
C MET A 289 -16.44 -11.66 43.49
N ARG A 290 -17.20 -11.73 44.57
CA ARG A 290 -16.91 -11.09 45.84
C ARG A 290 -15.68 -11.70 46.51
N LEU A 291 -15.55 -13.03 46.51
CA LEU A 291 -14.39 -13.72 47.05
C LEU A 291 -13.12 -13.35 46.26
N LYS A 292 -13.20 -13.38 44.91
CA LYS A 292 -12.08 -12.95 44.03
C LYS A 292 -11.67 -11.49 44.27
N SER A 293 -12.63 -10.61 44.59
CA SER A 293 -12.34 -9.21 44.86
C SER A 293 -11.49 -9.01 46.12
N GLN A 294 -11.68 -9.85 47.15
CA GLN A 294 -10.91 -9.79 48.42
C GLN A 294 -9.42 -10.17 48.23
N GLU A 295 -9.14 -10.96 47.21
CA GLU A 295 -7.76 -11.36 46.90
C GLU A 295 -6.99 -10.26 46.11
N LYS A 296 -7.71 -9.27 45.53
CA LYS A 296 -7.11 -8.23 44.72
C LYS A 296 -6.48 -7.10 45.54
N LYS A 297 -5.37 -6.60 45.08
CA LYS A 297 -4.62 -5.47 45.70
C LYS A 297 -5.15 -4.14 45.20
N TRP A 298 -6.40 -3.84 45.51
CA TRP A 298 -7.09 -2.62 45.07
C TRP A 298 -6.83 -1.44 46.01
N THR A 299 -6.89 -0.23 45.45
CA THR A 299 -7.05 0.97 46.26
C THR A 299 -8.43 0.98 46.90
N LYS A 300 -8.59 1.74 47.99
CA LYS A 300 -9.89 1.87 48.68
C LYS A 300 -10.99 2.41 47.72
N GLU A 301 -10.62 3.20 46.76
CA GLU A 301 -11.52 3.80 45.76
C GLU A 301 -12.05 2.74 44.80
N ILE A 302 -11.16 1.91 44.25
CA ILE A 302 -11.52 0.82 43.33
C ILE A 302 -12.39 -0.22 44.00
N ALA A 303 -12.01 -0.61 45.24
CA ALA A 303 -12.83 -1.54 46.05
C ALA A 303 -14.25 -1.01 46.27
N LYS A 304 -14.39 0.25 46.66
CA LYS A 304 -15.69 0.91 46.83
C LYS A 304 -16.50 0.95 45.53
N THR A 305 -15.85 1.23 44.41
CA THR A 305 -16.52 1.23 43.09
C THR A 305 -16.98 -0.17 42.73
N PHE A 306 -16.14 -1.18 42.90
CA PHE A 306 -16.49 -2.58 42.64
C PHE A 306 -17.69 -3.03 43.50
N ASP A 307 -17.65 -2.79 44.82
CA ASP A 307 -18.75 -3.17 45.74
C ASP A 307 -20.07 -2.47 45.38
N LYS A 308 -20.02 -1.22 44.98
CA LYS A 308 -21.17 -0.44 44.50
C LYS A 308 -21.78 -1.08 43.26
N GLU A 309 -20.95 -1.37 42.26
CA GLU A 309 -21.38 -1.91 40.98
C GLU A 309 -21.79 -3.39 41.09
N LEU A 310 -21.16 -4.17 41.99
CA LEU A 310 -21.62 -5.54 42.36
C LEU A 310 -22.99 -5.52 43.02
N SER A 311 -23.21 -4.60 43.96
CA SER A 311 -24.51 -4.40 44.60
C SER A 311 -25.59 -3.95 43.64
N ARG A 312 -25.21 -3.24 42.56
CA ARG A 312 -26.12 -2.87 41.47
C ARG A 312 -26.45 -4.10 40.62
N LEU A 313 -25.47 -4.93 40.25
CA LEU A 313 -25.67 -6.16 39.48
C LEU A 313 -26.58 -7.14 40.21
N HIS A 314 -26.42 -7.29 41.52
CA HIS A 314 -27.30 -8.14 42.37
C HIS A 314 -28.79 -7.74 42.32
N ARG A 315 -29.09 -6.45 42.12
CA ARG A 315 -30.46 -5.92 42.01
C ARG A 315 -31.04 -5.91 40.60
N MET A 316 -30.22 -6.22 39.59
CA MET A 316 -30.64 -6.21 38.18
C MET A 316 -31.25 -7.54 37.78
N ASN A 317 -32.26 -7.49 36.91
CA ASN A 317 -32.82 -8.71 36.33
C ASN A 317 -31.80 -9.33 35.33
N PRO A 318 -31.42 -10.61 35.52
CA PRO A 318 -30.45 -11.28 34.64
C PRO A 318 -30.85 -11.36 33.16
N GLN A 319 -32.13 -11.21 32.85
CA GLN A 319 -32.63 -11.22 31.48
C GLN A 319 -32.48 -9.87 30.74
N MET A 320 -32.09 -8.82 31.46
CA MET A 320 -31.85 -7.51 30.84
C MET A 320 -30.49 -7.46 30.14
N ALA A 321 -30.43 -6.86 28.95
CA ALA A 321 -29.16 -6.68 28.21
C ALA A 321 -28.09 -5.94 29.03
N GLU A 322 -28.52 -5.00 29.89
CA GLU A 322 -27.64 -4.24 30.78
C GLU A 322 -26.93 -5.10 31.82
N TYR A 323 -27.56 -6.24 32.24
CA TYR A 323 -26.96 -7.20 33.17
C TYR A 323 -25.64 -7.76 32.59
N GLY A 324 -25.64 -8.18 31.32
CA GLY A 324 -24.47 -8.70 30.65
C GLY A 324 -23.32 -7.65 30.53
N ILE A 325 -23.68 -6.39 30.27
CA ILE A 325 -22.72 -5.27 30.23
C ILE A 325 -22.11 -5.04 31.61
N GLN A 326 -22.94 -4.99 32.63
CA GLN A 326 -22.51 -4.76 34.02
C GLN A 326 -21.65 -5.92 34.57
N ARG A 327 -21.99 -7.15 34.23
CA ARG A 327 -21.22 -8.35 34.54
C ARG A 327 -19.85 -8.29 33.87
N SER A 328 -19.78 -8.04 32.56
CA SER A 328 -18.51 -7.92 31.80
C SER A 328 -17.62 -6.81 32.35
N TYR A 329 -18.21 -5.72 32.85
CA TYR A 329 -17.48 -4.65 33.51
C TYR A 329 -16.82 -5.12 34.82
N LEU A 330 -17.57 -5.82 35.67
CA LEU A 330 -17.04 -6.36 36.93
C LEU A 330 -15.98 -7.46 36.69
N GLU A 331 -16.19 -8.32 35.69
CA GLU A 331 -15.21 -9.32 35.26
C GLU A 331 -13.92 -8.62 34.80
N LEU A 332 -14.02 -7.54 34.03
CA LEU A 332 -12.84 -6.77 33.61
C LEU A 332 -12.07 -6.20 34.83
N LEU A 333 -12.78 -5.62 35.81
CA LEU A 333 -12.14 -5.12 37.03
C LEU A 333 -11.39 -6.23 37.77
N LEU A 334 -11.98 -7.44 37.86
CA LEU A 334 -11.33 -8.59 38.49
C LEU A 334 -10.15 -9.14 37.70
N GLU A 335 -10.20 -9.09 36.36
CA GLU A 335 -9.15 -9.65 35.52
C GLU A 335 -7.93 -8.73 35.37
N LEU A 336 -8.10 -7.44 35.63
CA LEU A 336 -6.99 -6.49 35.55
C LEU A 336 -5.94 -6.75 36.66
N PRO A 337 -4.65 -6.59 36.35
CA PRO A 337 -3.56 -6.91 37.23
C PRO A 337 -3.25 -5.79 38.23
N TRP A 338 -4.21 -5.45 39.11
CA TRP A 338 -4.04 -4.41 40.11
C TRP A 338 -2.93 -4.73 41.12
N GLY A 339 -1.85 -3.93 41.09
CA GLY A 339 -0.72 -4.11 42.00
C GLY A 339 0.02 -5.45 41.83
N GLU A 340 -0.20 -6.14 40.69
CA GLU A 340 0.51 -7.37 40.33
C GLU A 340 1.71 -7.06 39.46
N TYR A 341 2.91 -7.11 40.05
CA TYR A 341 4.14 -6.77 39.36
C TYR A 341 5.02 -7.97 39.12
N SER A 342 5.61 -8.09 37.92
CA SER A 342 6.72 -9.01 37.68
C SER A 342 7.93 -8.57 38.48
N LYS A 343 8.70 -9.53 39.01
CA LYS A 343 9.97 -9.20 39.69
C LYS A 343 11.01 -8.80 38.67
N ASP A 344 11.46 -7.57 38.75
CA ASP A 344 12.46 -7.04 37.83
C ASP A 344 13.82 -7.65 38.05
N LYS A 345 14.44 -8.11 36.97
CA LYS A 345 15.81 -8.62 36.94
C LYS A 345 16.74 -7.58 36.31
N PHE A 346 17.11 -6.54 37.08
CA PHE A 346 18.04 -5.52 36.59
C PHE A 346 19.49 -6.03 36.59
N ASP A 347 19.76 -7.14 35.85
CA ASP A 347 21.12 -7.59 35.56
C ASP A 347 21.56 -7.05 34.20
N LEU A 348 22.30 -5.95 34.20
CA LEU A 348 22.78 -5.27 32.98
C LEU A 348 23.69 -6.17 32.14
N LYS A 349 24.49 -7.08 32.82
CA LYS A 349 25.34 -8.03 32.10
C LYS A 349 24.49 -9.07 31.36
N ASN A 350 23.40 -9.53 31.99
CA ASN A 350 22.44 -10.42 31.33
C ASN A 350 21.70 -9.71 30.22
N ALA A 351 21.29 -8.45 30.43
CA ALA A 351 20.64 -7.64 29.40
C ALA A 351 21.54 -7.49 28.16
N GLN A 352 22.82 -7.18 28.34
CA GLN A 352 23.78 -7.15 27.25
C GLN A 352 23.87 -8.49 26.51
N LYS A 353 23.95 -9.61 27.22
CA LYS A 353 24.00 -10.95 26.60
C LYS A 353 22.75 -11.28 25.80
N VAL A 354 21.55 -10.93 26.30
CA VAL A 354 20.29 -11.15 25.59
C VAL A 354 20.25 -10.32 24.31
N LEU A 355 20.60 -9.02 24.39
CA LEU A 355 20.66 -8.14 23.24
C LEU A 355 21.67 -8.61 22.19
N ASP A 356 22.84 -9.10 22.62
CA ASP A 356 23.88 -9.63 21.73
C ASP A 356 23.49 -10.98 21.11
N ARG A 357 22.76 -11.81 21.85
CA ARG A 357 22.22 -13.07 21.34
C ARG A 357 21.18 -12.84 20.25
N ASP A 358 20.28 -11.89 20.44
CA ASP A 358 19.09 -11.71 19.59
C ASP A 358 19.35 -10.74 18.42
N HIS A 359 20.29 -9.81 18.59
CA HIS A 359 20.56 -8.75 17.60
C HIS A 359 22.05 -8.67 17.26
N PHE A 360 22.37 -8.99 16.02
CA PHE A 360 23.73 -8.83 15.52
C PHE A 360 23.97 -7.36 15.11
N GLY A 361 25.12 -6.80 15.47
CA GLY A 361 25.43 -5.39 15.24
C GLY A 361 24.64 -4.46 16.17
N LEU A 362 24.37 -3.25 15.74
CA LEU A 362 23.61 -2.23 16.48
C LEU A 362 24.25 -1.84 17.82
N GLU A 363 25.59 -1.86 17.95
CA GLU A 363 26.30 -1.64 19.21
C GLU A 363 25.88 -0.34 19.90
N LYS A 364 25.85 0.80 19.20
CA LYS A 364 25.41 2.09 19.74
C LYS A 364 23.97 2.06 20.28
N VAL A 365 23.08 1.33 19.59
CA VAL A 365 21.67 1.20 20.02
C VAL A 365 21.59 0.36 21.30
N LYS A 366 22.33 -0.75 21.36
CA LYS A 366 22.39 -1.61 22.55
C LYS A 366 22.97 -0.85 23.74
N GLU A 367 24.06 -0.11 23.54
CA GLU A 367 24.70 0.70 24.57
C GLU A 367 23.71 1.72 25.13
N ARG A 368 23.00 2.47 24.27
CA ARG A 368 21.96 3.42 24.72
C ARG A 368 20.84 2.75 25.49
N ILE A 369 20.39 1.58 25.06
CA ILE A 369 19.38 0.80 25.80
C ILE A 369 19.93 0.39 27.19
N ILE A 370 21.16 -0.07 27.26
CA ILE A 370 21.80 -0.44 28.54
C ILE A 370 22.00 0.76 29.46
N GLU A 371 22.41 1.91 28.92
CA GLU A 371 22.51 3.18 29.68
C GLU A 371 21.15 3.55 30.28
N HIS A 372 20.07 3.50 29.47
CA HIS A 372 18.71 3.77 29.94
C HIS A 372 18.29 2.81 31.06
N LEU A 373 18.52 1.49 30.89
CA LEU A 373 18.24 0.48 31.91
C LEU A 373 19.07 0.69 33.17
N ALA A 374 20.31 1.17 33.05
CA ALA A 374 21.16 1.53 34.17
C ALA A 374 20.61 2.71 35.01
N VAL A 375 20.10 3.73 34.32
CA VAL A 375 19.43 4.87 34.96
C VAL A 375 18.19 4.41 35.71
N LEU A 376 17.34 3.60 35.08
CA LEU A 376 16.14 3.03 35.72
C LEU A 376 16.50 2.19 36.97
N LYS A 377 17.57 1.41 36.92
CA LYS A 377 18.06 0.62 38.04
C LYS A 377 18.49 1.51 39.21
N LEU A 378 19.22 2.59 38.91
CA LEU A 378 19.77 3.50 39.95
C LEU A 378 18.69 4.37 40.59
N ARG A 379 17.77 4.87 39.82
CA ARG A 379 16.64 5.70 40.28
C ARG A 379 15.57 4.91 41.01
N ASN A 380 15.47 3.64 40.72
CA ASN A 380 14.41 2.72 41.20
C ASN A 380 12.98 3.26 40.93
N ASP A 381 12.86 4.10 39.94
CA ASP A 381 11.60 4.63 39.39
C ASP A 381 11.60 4.53 37.85
N MET A 382 10.42 4.59 37.25
CA MET A 382 10.25 4.54 35.80
C MET A 382 10.04 5.93 35.17
N LYS A 383 10.25 7.00 35.93
CA LYS A 383 10.13 8.39 35.47
C LYS A 383 11.35 8.78 34.60
N SER A 384 11.50 8.14 33.46
CA SER A 384 12.52 8.43 32.47
C SER A 384 11.89 8.75 31.13
N PRO A 385 12.55 9.48 30.23
CA PRO A 385 12.09 9.66 28.87
C PRO A 385 11.80 8.32 28.20
N ILE A 386 10.79 8.28 27.36
CA ILE A 386 10.37 7.06 26.66
C ILE A 386 11.38 6.78 25.56
N ILE A 387 11.86 5.54 25.45
CA ILE A 387 12.73 5.16 24.33
C ILE A 387 11.93 5.16 23.04
N CYS A 388 12.36 5.94 22.05
CA CYS A 388 11.84 5.89 20.69
C CYS A 388 12.90 5.33 19.72
N LEU A 389 12.69 4.11 19.25
CA LEU A 389 13.54 3.49 18.25
C LEU A 389 13.12 3.96 16.86
N TYR A 390 13.91 4.84 16.27
CA TYR A 390 13.66 5.42 14.96
C TYR A 390 14.59 4.84 13.89
N GLY A 391 14.06 4.54 12.71
CA GLY A 391 14.87 4.06 11.58
C GLY A 391 14.04 3.37 10.50
N PRO A 392 14.68 2.90 9.42
CA PRO A 392 14.00 2.29 8.30
C PRO A 392 13.25 1.00 8.70
N PRO A 393 12.27 0.56 7.88
CA PRO A 393 11.54 -0.67 8.18
C PRO A 393 12.44 -1.92 8.10
N GLY A 394 12.14 -2.91 8.94
CA GLY A 394 12.83 -4.20 8.92
C GLY A 394 14.21 -4.26 9.58
N VAL A 395 14.60 -3.24 10.35
CA VAL A 395 15.87 -3.22 11.12
C VAL A 395 15.76 -3.81 12.52
N GLY A 396 14.60 -4.37 12.89
CA GLY A 396 14.45 -5.06 14.17
C GLY A 396 14.01 -4.19 15.36
N LYS A 397 13.47 -2.97 15.12
CA LYS A 397 13.00 -2.07 16.19
C LYS A 397 12.05 -2.75 17.17
N THR A 398 11.00 -3.39 16.67
CA THR A 398 9.99 -4.09 17.50
C THR A 398 10.57 -5.30 18.23
N SER A 399 11.54 -6.01 17.64
CA SER A 399 12.19 -7.15 18.28
C SER A 399 13.18 -6.73 19.39
N LEU A 400 13.80 -5.54 19.27
CA LEU A 400 14.59 -4.96 20.37
C LEU A 400 13.75 -4.79 21.64
N GLY A 401 12.53 -4.26 21.52
CA GLY A 401 11.60 -4.14 22.64
C GLY A 401 11.26 -5.49 23.29
N LYS A 402 11.13 -6.56 22.48
CA LYS A 402 10.93 -7.92 23.02
C LYS A 402 12.14 -8.42 23.80
N SER A 403 13.35 -8.19 23.29
CA SER A 403 14.58 -8.60 23.96
C SER A 403 14.82 -7.83 25.25
N VAL A 404 14.43 -6.55 25.30
CA VAL A 404 14.42 -5.76 26.53
C VAL A 404 13.48 -6.39 27.57
N ALA A 405 12.27 -6.77 27.15
CA ALA A 405 11.30 -7.41 28.05
C ALA A 405 11.85 -8.73 28.63
N GLU A 406 12.45 -9.57 27.78
CA GLU A 406 13.08 -10.83 28.20
C GLU A 406 14.22 -10.59 29.19
N SER A 407 15.06 -9.59 28.92
CA SER A 407 16.22 -9.27 29.78
C SER A 407 15.82 -8.79 31.18
N LEU A 408 14.70 -8.10 31.30
CA LEU A 408 14.13 -7.62 32.56
C LEU A 408 13.27 -8.69 33.27
N GLY A 409 12.90 -9.76 32.56
CA GLY A 409 11.96 -10.76 33.06
C GLY A 409 10.51 -10.26 33.10
N ARG A 410 10.19 -9.21 32.34
CA ARG A 410 8.87 -8.63 32.24
C ARG A 410 8.06 -9.24 31.10
N LYS A 411 6.74 -9.18 31.21
CA LYS A 411 5.86 -9.55 30.11
C LYS A 411 5.99 -8.53 28.98
N TYR A 412 5.89 -9.02 27.74
CA TYR A 412 5.96 -8.22 26.53
C TYR A 412 4.57 -7.98 25.96
N VAL A 413 4.27 -6.74 25.66
CA VAL A 413 3.02 -6.31 25.00
C VAL A 413 3.36 -5.47 23.78
N ARG A 414 2.63 -5.67 22.70
CA ARG A 414 2.76 -4.86 21.47
C ARG A 414 1.41 -4.26 21.10
N MET A 415 1.37 -2.97 20.90
CA MET A 415 0.24 -2.24 20.37
C MET A 415 0.66 -1.49 19.11
N SER A 416 0.03 -1.81 17.97
CA SER A 416 0.23 -1.02 16.74
C SER A 416 -0.64 0.21 16.79
N LEU A 417 -0.02 1.37 16.55
CA LEU A 417 -0.68 2.67 16.47
C LEU A 417 -1.02 3.04 15.02
N GLY A 418 -0.48 2.29 14.03
CA GLY A 418 -0.79 2.50 12.63
C GLY A 418 -2.26 2.21 12.32
N GLY A 419 -2.96 3.23 11.81
CA GLY A 419 -4.38 3.14 11.47
C GLY A 419 -5.35 3.54 12.57
N LEU A 420 -4.87 3.92 13.76
CA LEU A 420 -5.71 4.51 14.81
C LEU A 420 -6.18 5.89 14.37
N ARG A 421 -7.49 6.11 14.42
CA ARG A 421 -8.13 7.37 14.02
C ARG A 421 -9.02 7.96 15.11
N ASP A 422 -9.43 7.15 16.07
CA ASP A 422 -10.33 7.50 17.16
C ASP A 422 -9.60 7.41 18.50
N GLU A 423 -9.69 8.44 19.33
CA GLU A 423 -9.15 8.43 20.68
C GLU A 423 -9.81 7.39 21.58
N ALA A 424 -11.06 7.01 21.28
CA ALA A 424 -11.76 5.96 22.00
C ALA A 424 -11.08 4.58 21.89
N GLU A 425 -10.28 4.33 20.85
CA GLU A 425 -9.48 3.11 20.79
C GLU A 425 -8.39 3.08 21.88
N ILE A 426 -7.93 4.24 22.36
CA ILE A 426 -6.91 4.34 23.43
C ILE A 426 -7.57 4.43 24.80
N ARG A 427 -8.54 5.35 24.94
CA ARG A 427 -9.25 5.66 26.21
C ARG A 427 -10.50 4.84 26.46
N GLY A 428 -10.90 3.96 25.53
CA GLY A 428 -12.16 3.21 25.65
C GLY A 428 -13.41 4.02 25.33
N HIS A 429 -14.51 3.33 25.10
CA HIS A 429 -15.84 3.91 24.92
C HIS A 429 -16.55 4.02 26.25
N ARG A 430 -17.46 4.96 26.41
CA ARG A 430 -18.31 5.02 27.62
C ARG A 430 -19.13 3.75 27.75
N LYS A 431 -19.11 3.11 28.91
CA LYS A 431 -19.77 1.81 29.18
C LYS A 431 -21.28 1.79 28.93
N THR A 432 -21.92 2.97 28.84
CA THR A 432 -23.37 3.11 28.61
C THR A 432 -23.79 2.79 27.16
N TYR A 433 -22.86 2.69 26.22
CA TYR A 433 -23.15 2.37 24.81
C TYR A 433 -23.15 0.85 24.59
N ILE A 434 -24.11 0.36 23.82
CA ILE A 434 -24.12 -1.06 23.38
C ILE A 434 -22.87 -1.31 22.51
N GLY A 435 -22.10 -2.33 22.88
CA GLY A 435 -20.84 -2.66 22.21
C GLY A 435 -19.63 -1.83 22.68
N ALA A 436 -19.77 -1.08 23.78
CA ALA A 436 -18.64 -0.39 24.38
C ALA A 436 -17.53 -1.35 24.78
N MET A 437 -16.28 -0.96 24.55
CA MET A 437 -15.10 -1.74 24.90
C MET A 437 -14.08 -0.86 25.63
N PRO A 438 -13.29 -1.43 26.54
CA PRO A 438 -12.16 -0.73 27.16
C PRO A 438 -11.13 -0.38 26.10
N GLY A 439 -10.34 0.66 26.35
CA GLY A 439 -9.25 1.08 25.48
C GLY A 439 -8.20 -0.02 25.30
N ARG A 440 -7.49 0.03 24.20
CA ARG A 440 -6.43 -0.96 23.86
C ARG A 440 -5.34 -1.04 24.92
N VAL A 441 -5.08 0.04 25.65
CA VAL A 441 -4.08 0.02 26.74
C VAL A 441 -4.55 -0.93 27.85
N ILE A 442 -5.75 -0.77 28.31
CA ILE A 442 -6.37 -1.62 29.37
C ILE A 442 -6.53 -3.07 28.90
N GLN A 443 -7.00 -3.29 27.66
CA GLN A 443 -7.09 -4.64 27.09
C GLN A 443 -5.75 -5.37 27.05
N ASN A 444 -4.69 -4.66 26.70
CA ASN A 444 -3.35 -5.24 26.63
C ASN A 444 -2.76 -5.50 28.01
N LEU A 445 -3.05 -4.68 29.00
CA LEU A 445 -2.69 -4.95 30.40
C LEU A 445 -3.39 -6.18 30.96
N LYS A 446 -4.69 -6.35 30.67
CA LYS A 446 -5.42 -7.58 30.97
C LYS A 446 -4.72 -8.80 30.39
N LYS A 447 -4.35 -8.76 29.07
CA LYS A 447 -3.65 -9.86 28.40
C LYS A 447 -2.25 -10.13 28.99
N ALA A 448 -1.56 -9.09 29.44
CA ALA A 448 -0.23 -9.22 30.06
C ALA A 448 -0.31 -9.91 31.44
N GLY A 449 -1.39 -9.74 32.19
CA GLY A 449 -1.55 -10.23 33.53
C GLY A 449 -0.58 -9.64 34.56
N THR A 450 0.08 -8.52 34.23
CA THR A 450 1.00 -7.77 35.10
C THR A 450 0.86 -6.28 34.86
N ALA A 451 1.01 -5.47 35.92
CA ALA A 451 0.91 -4.01 35.84
C ALA A 451 2.20 -3.30 35.39
N ASN A 452 3.30 -4.05 35.22
CA ASN A 452 4.60 -3.52 34.80
C ASN A 452 5.18 -4.19 33.55
N PRO A 453 4.39 -4.42 32.47
CA PRO A 453 4.93 -5.00 31.25
C PRO A 453 5.90 -4.03 30.56
N VAL A 454 6.66 -4.55 29.59
CA VAL A 454 7.27 -3.72 28.55
C VAL A 454 6.26 -3.57 27.44
N PHE A 455 5.83 -2.33 27.20
CA PHE A 455 4.76 -2.00 26.25
C PHE A 455 5.37 -1.35 25.01
N VAL A 456 5.37 -2.08 23.90
CA VAL A 456 5.92 -1.59 22.63
C VAL A 456 4.79 -0.94 21.82
N LEU A 457 4.93 0.35 21.58
CA LEU A 457 4.06 1.19 20.76
C LEU A 457 4.64 1.26 19.35
N ASP A 458 4.10 0.44 18.46
CA ASP A 458 4.65 0.27 17.12
C ASP A 458 4.00 1.28 16.14
N GLU A 459 4.83 1.89 15.27
CA GLU A 459 4.42 2.85 14.26
C GLU A 459 3.77 4.13 14.83
N ILE A 460 4.38 4.75 15.84
CA ILE A 460 3.88 5.98 16.45
C ILE A 460 3.85 7.17 15.46
N ASP A 461 4.67 7.13 14.42
CA ASP A 461 4.69 8.08 13.32
C ASP A 461 3.45 7.99 12.41
N LYS A 462 2.59 6.99 12.60
CA LYS A 462 1.35 6.80 11.82
C LYS A 462 0.09 7.28 12.56
N LEU A 463 0.26 7.90 13.71
CA LEU A 463 -0.83 8.60 14.38
C LEU A 463 -1.24 9.83 13.56
N THR A 464 -2.49 9.89 13.17
CA THR A 464 -3.05 11.02 12.40
C THR A 464 -4.25 11.60 13.12
N ASN A 465 -4.31 12.92 13.21
CA ASN A 465 -5.49 13.60 13.73
C ASN A 465 -6.64 13.43 12.71
N SER A 466 -7.82 13.13 13.20
CA SER A 466 -9.03 12.98 12.39
C SER A 466 -10.18 13.82 12.96
N HIS A 467 -11.25 13.97 12.20
CA HIS A 467 -12.48 14.61 12.70
C HIS A 467 -13.17 13.82 13.83
N GLN A 468 -12.74 12.60 14.12
CA GLN A 468 -13.31 11.71 15.14
C GLN A 468 -12.54 11.73 16.47
N GLY A 469 -11.55 12.60 16.62
CA GLY A 469 -10.76 12.74 17.83
C GLY A 469 -9.26 12.92 17.57
N ASP A 470 -8.51 13.17 18.65
CA ASP A 470 -7.06 13.32 18.64
C ASP A 470 -6.37 12.17 19.41
N PRO A 471 -6.03 11.05 18.75
CA PRO A 471 -5.31 9.96 19.38
C PRO A 471 -3.95 10.39 19.95
N SER A 472 -3.35 11.45 19.43
CA SER A 472 -2.07 11.97 19.94
C SER A 472 -2.19 12.54 21.32
N SER A 473 -3.28 13.26 21.61
CA SER A 473 -3.59 13.77 22.96
C SER A 473 -3.88 12.66 23.95
N ALA A 474 -4.61 11.61 23.55
CA ALA A 474 -4.81 10.44 24.39
C ALA A 474 -3.49 9.70 24.69
N MET A 475 -2.58 9.63 23.72
CA MET A 475 -1.26 9.04 23.92
C MET A 475 -0.36 9.89 24.83
N LEU A 476 -0.54 11.21 24.87
CA LEU A 476 0.20 12.05 25.83
C LEU A 476 -0.14 11.66 27.28
N GLU A 477 -1.38 11.41 27.61
CA GLU A 477 -1.76 10.95 28.96
C GLU A 477 -1.17 9.59 29.32
N VAL A 478 -1.09 8.68 28.34
CA VAL A 478 -0.47 7.36 28.54
C VAL A 478 1.02 7.49 28.79
N LEU A 479 1.69 8.40 28.09
CA LEU A 479 3.14 8.48 28.01
C LEU A 479 3.75 9.52 28.98
N ASP A 480 2.98 10.46 29.44
CA ASP A 480 3.46 11.50 30.36
C ASP A 480 3.61 10.93 31.78
N PRO A 481 4.81 10.86 32.36
CA PRO A 481 5.02 10.33 33.71
C PRO A 481 4.31 11.11 34.82
N GLU A 482 3.85 12.34 34.55
CA GLU A 482 3.09 13.15 35.51
C GLU A 482 1.61 12.81 35.49
N GLN A 483 1.08 12.33 34.36
CA GLN A 483 -0.34 12.04 34.15
C GLN A 483 -0.65 10.53 34.18
N ASN A 484 0.30 9.67 33.82
CA ASN A 484 0.05 8.24 33.66
C ASN A 484 -0.12 7.45 34.99
N THR A 485 0.09 8.08 36.12
CA THR A 485 -0.20 7.49 37.45
C THR A 485 -1.69 7.25 37.66
N GLU A 486 -2.53 8.02 36.98
CA GLU A 486 -4.00 7.96 37.07
C GLU A 486 -4.61 7.94 35.66
N PHE A 487 -4.11 7.05 34.79
CA PHE A 487 -4.66 6.94 33.43
C PHE A 487 -6.15 6.58 33.48
N TYR A 488 -6.98 7.44 32.91
CA TYR A 488 -8.43 7.29 32.91
C TYR A 488 -8.94 6.70 31.60
N ASP A 489 -9.51 5.49 31.70
CA ASP A 489 -10.22 4.84 30.60
C ASP A 489 -11.73 5.06 30.76
N ASN A 490 -12.39 5.52 29.70
CA ASN A 490 -13.84 5.85 29.72
C ASN A 490 -14.75 4.65 30.00
N TYR A 491 -14.29 3.41 29.68
CA TYR A 491 -15.04 2.20 30.01
C TYR A 491 -14.81 1.78 31.44
N LEU A 492 -13.57 1.89 31.90
CA LEU A 492 -13.17 1.47 33.23
C LEU A 492 -13.69 2.42 34.30
N GLU A 493 -13.82 3.72 34.01
CA GLU A 493 -14.28 4.79 34.90
C GLU A 493 -13.52 4.91 36.24
N VAL A 494 -12.36 4.27 36.34
CA VAL A 494 -11.43 4.37 37.47
C VAL A 494 -10.02 4.53 36.92
N GLY A 495 -9.15 5.25 37.65
CA GLY A 495 -7.77 5.47 37.27
C GLY A 495 -6.96 4.14 37.32
N PHE A 496 -6.11 3.89 36.33
CA PHE A 496 -5.16 2.79 36.37
C PHE A 496 -3.73 3.33 36.34
N ASP A 497 -2.90 2.87 37.28
CA ASP A 497 -1.51 3.30 37.38
C ASP A 497 -0.63 2.65 36.29
N LEU A 498 -0.19 3.46 35.32
CA LEU A 498 0.74 3.07 34.26
C LEU A 498 2.20 3.43 34.58
N SER A 499 2.49 4.05 35.74
CA SER A 499 3.81 4.58 36.08
C SER A 499 4.92 3.53 36.13
N LYS A 500 4.57 2.25 36.29
CA LYS A 500 5.50 1.11 36.32
C LYS A 500 5.65 0.41 34.97
N VAL A 501 4.90 0.82 33.96
CA VAL A 501 5.01 0.28 32.60
C VAL A 501 6.25 0.86 31.93
N LEU A 502 7.04 0.04 31.28
CA LEU A 502 8.14 0.52 30.45
C LEU A 502 7.67 0.67 29.00
N PHE A 503 7.47 1.90 28.57
CA PHE A 503 7.06 2.18 27.20
C PHE A 503 8.27 2.28 26.27
N ILE A 504 8.18 1.62 25.11
CA ILE A 504 9.15 1.70 24.01
C ILE A 504 8.38 2.01 22.73
N ALA A 505 8.62 3.17 22.13
CA ALA A 505 8.00 3.55 20.86
C ALA A 505 8.87 3.11 19.67
N THR A 506 8.26 2.83 18.53
CA THR A 506 8.98 2.64 17.26
C THR A 506 8.43 3.59 16.20
N ALA A 507 9.31 4.12 15.36
CA ALA A 507 8.97 5.02 14.27
C ALA A 507 9.82 4.76 13.02
N ASN A 508 9.27 5.06 11.84
CA ASN A 508 10.01 5.06 10.59
C ASN A 508 10.38 6.49 10.15
N ASN A 509 9.57 7.47 10.50
CA ASN A 509 9.76 8.87 10.14
C ASN A 509 9.54 9.81 11.33
N LEU A 510 10.59 10.46 11.80
CA LEU A 510 10.53 11.40 12.93
C LEU A 510 9.67 12.64 12.65
N ARG A 511 9.57 13.06 11.39
CA ARG A 511 8.82 14.29 11.03
C ARG A 511 7.32 14.10 11.15
N GLU A 512 6.85 12.88 11.10
CA GLU A 512 5.43 12.53 11.22
C GLU A 512 5.00 12.37 12.69
N ILE A 513 5.95 12.27 13.65
CA ILE A 513 5.62 12.21 15.07
C ILE A 513 5.22 13.60 15.54
N PRO A 514 4.04 13.75 16.19
CA PRO A 514 3.61 15.02 16.79
C PRO A 514 4.67 15.56 17.74
N TRP A 515 4.94 16.86 17.66
CA TRP A 515 6.01 17.50 18.42
C TRP A 515 5.90 17.26 19.94
N ALA A 516 4.70 17.37 20.49
CA ALA A 516 4.44 17.16 21.91
C ALA A 516 4.82 15.76 22.42
N LEU A 517 4.62 14.72 21.60
CA LEU A 517 5.06 13.35 21.91
C LEU A 517 6.57 13.23 21.76
N ARG A 518 7.14 13.81 20.71
CA ARG A 518 8.57 13.73 20.42
C ARG A 518 9.44 14.37 21.51
N ASP A 519 8.98 15.47 22.11
CA ASP A 519 9.66 16.17 23.20
C ASP A 519 9.84 15.30 24.46
N ARG A 520 8.99 14.30 24.65
CA ARG A 520 9.02 13.37 25.79
C ARG A 520 9.81 12.09 25.53
N MET A 521 10.45 11.99 24.34
CA MET A 521 11.09 10.77 23.89
C MET A 521 12.60 10.93 23.80
N GLU A 522 13.33 9.94 24.27
CA GLU A 522 14.73 9.73 23.94
C GLU A 522 14.81 8.99 22.59
N ILE A 523 15.23 9.71 21.55
CA ILE A 523 15.27 9.19 20.18
C ILE A 523 16.58 8.43 19.96
N ILE A 524 16.48 7.13 19.71
CA ILE A 524 17.61 6.27 19.36
C ILE A 524 17.51 5.91 17.88
N ASN A 525 18.50 6.35 17.10
CA ASN A 525 18.57 6.05 15.68
C ASN A 525 19.05 4.60 15.45
N VAL A 526 18.19 3.79 14.84
CA VAL A 526 18.50 2.42 14.41
C VAL A 526 18.79 2.45 12.92
N SER A 527 20.07 2.51 12.55
CA SER A 527 20.51 2.52 11.15
C SER A 527 20.16 1.23 10.41
N GLY A 528 20.18 1.30 9.08
CA GLY A 528 20.12 0.10 8.23
C GLY A 528 21.33 -0.82 8.44
N TYR A 529 21.19 -2.08 8.02
CA TYR A 529 22.27 -3.06 8.09
C TYR A 529 23.14 -3.01 6.83
N THR A 530 24.43 -3.20 7.03
CA THR A 530 25.36 -3.45 5.92
C THR A 530 25.15 -4.83 5.32
N ILE A 531 25.69 -5.10 4.15
CA ILE A 531 25.57 -6.41 3.50
C ILE A 531 26.18 -7.51 4.38
N GLU A 532 27.33 -7.24 5.00
CA GLU A 532 28.01 -8.16 5.91
C GLU A 532 27.16 -8.46 7.14
N GLU A 533 26.54 -7.42 7.72
CA GLU A 533 25.62 -7.58 8.86
C GLU A 533 24.39 -8.37 8.46
N LYS A 534 23.81 -8.12 7.26
CA LYS A 534 22.66 -8.89 6.73
C LYS A 534 22.99 -10.36 6.53
N ILE A 535 24.20 -10.68 6.05
CA ILE A 535 24.67 -12.07 5.89
C ILE A 535 24.74 -12.77 7.25
N GLU A 536 25.32 -12.11 8.26
CA GLU A 536 25.41 -12.69 9.60
C GLU A 536 24.05 -12.84 10.27
N ILE A 537 23.17 -11.84 10.13
CA ILE A 537 21.79 -11.91 10.60
C ILE A 537 21.03 -13.05 9.92
N ALA A 538 21.18 -13.19 8.61
CA ALA A 538 20.54 -14.28 7.86
C ALA A 538 20.98 -15.64 8.36
N LYS A 539 22.30 -15.82 8.58
CA LYS A 539 22.89 -17.08 9.04
C LYS A 539 22.49 -17.43 10.48
N ARG A 540 22.55 -16.44 11.39
CA ARG A 540 22.33 -16.65 12.82
C ARG A 540 20.86 -16.69 13.21
N HIS A 541 20.02 -15.88 12.56
CA HIS A 541 18.65 -15.65 13.00
C HIS A 541 17.61 -16.04 11.95
N LEU A 542 17.69 -15.52 10.71
CA LEU A 542 16.60 -15.69 9.75
C LEU A 542 16.49 -17.13 9.24
N LEU A 543 17.59 -17.74 8.82
CA LEU A 543 17.58 -19.10 8.31
C LEU A 543 17.12 -20.13 9.36
N PRO A 544 17.66 -20.14 10.60
CA PRO A 544 17.14 -21.03 11.63
C PRO A 544 15.67 -20.82 11.98
N LYS A 545 15.23 -19.56 12.02
CA LYS A 545 13.83 -19.21 12.26
C LYS A 545 12.94 -19.77 11.14
N GLN A 546 13.31 -19.52 9.89
CA GLN A 546 12.51 -19.96 8.74
C GLN A 546 12.48 -21.49 8.61
N LEU A 547 13.58 -22.19 8.90
CA LEU A 547 13.59 -23.65 8.95
C LEU A 547 12.57 -24.16 9.99
N LYS A 548 12.61 -23.61 11.20
CA LYS A 548 11.67 -24.00 12.27
C LYS A 548 10.20 -23.72 11.92
N GLU A 549 9.92 -22.54 11.35
CA GLU A 549 8.55 -22.14 10.96
C GLU A 549 7.98 -23.02 9.86
N HIS A 550 8.84 -23.62 9.01
CA HIS A 550 8.43 -24.53 7.94
C HIS A 550 8.61 -26.04 8.28
N GLY A 551 8.85 -26.37 9.54
CA GLY A 551 8.98 -27.75 9.99
C GLY A 551 10.28 -28.47 9.54
N LEU A 552 11.30 -27.70 9.13
CA LEU A 552 12.57 -28.23 8.66
C LEU A 552 13.67 -28.07 9.71
N THR A 553 14.72 -28.89 9.59
CA THR A 553 15.93 -28.81 10.38
C THR A 553 17.14 -28.44 9.51
N LYS A 554 18.30 -28.20 10.15
CA LYS A 554 19.56 -27.94 9.43
C LYS A 554 20.05 -29.14 8.61
N GLU A 555 19.51 -30.33 8.84
CA GLU A 555 19.82 -31.56 8.09
C GLU A 555 19.12 -31.58 6.75
N HIS A 556 17.95 -30.98 6.67
CA HIS A 556 17.16 -30.92 5.44
C HIS A 556 17.64 -29.84 4.47
N LEU A 557 18.25 -28.74 4.96
CA LEU A 557 18.69 -27.67 4.07
C LEU A 557 19.91 -26.93 4.64
N LYS A 558 20.94 -26.79 3.80
CA LYS A 558 22.15 -26.04 4.10
C LYS A 558 22.33 -24.91 3.10
N VAL A 559 22.31 -23.67 3.56
CA VAL A 559 22.58 -22.47 2.77
C VAL A 559 23.87 -21.83 3.28
N GLY A 560 24.91 -21.86 2.46
CA GLY A 560 26.23 -21.35 2.82
C GLY A 560 26.30 -19.81 2.77
N LYS A 561 27.45 -19.27 3.22
CA LYS A 561 27.67 -17.82 3.21
C LYS A 561 27.59 -17.22 1.80
N ALA A 562 28.18 -17.87 0.81
CA ALA A 562 28.18 -17.39 -0.57
C ALA A 562 26.76 -17.34 -1.18
N GLN A 563 25.89 -18.29 -0.83
CA GLN A 563 24.51 -18.34 -1.25
C GLN A 563 23.69 -17.22 -0.60
N ILE A 564 23.90 -17.00 0.70
CA ILE A 564 23.26 -15.90 1.43
C ILE A 564 23.71 -14.55 0.84
N GLU A 565 24.99 -14.38 0.56
CA GLU A 565 25.56 -13.21 -0.08
C GLU A 565 24.92 -12.96 -1.44
N LYS A 566 24.79 -14.00 -2.29
CA LYS A 566 24.09 -13.90 -3.57
C LYS A 566 22.62 -13.48 -3.41
N ILE A 567 21.93 -13.98 -2.36
CA ILE A 567 20.55 -13.57 -2.08
C ILE A 567 20.47 -12.10 -1.67
N VAL A 568 21.38 -11.67 -0.77
CA VAL A 568 21.40 -10.28 -0.29
C VAL A 568 21.65 -9.32 -1.46
N GLU A 569 22.59 -9.62 -2.31
CA GLU A 569 23.06 -8.73 -3.37
C GLU A 569 22.20 -8.75 -4.61
N GLY A 570 21.79 -9.94 -5.06
CA GLY A 570 21.05 -10.10 -6.32
C GLY A 570 19.53 -9.97 -6.20
N TYR A 571 18.97 -10.09 -4.99
CA TYR A 571 17.53 -10.20 -4.82
C TYR A 571 16.92 -9.29 -3.77
N THR A 572 17.74 -8.51 -3.03
CA THR A 572 17.23 -7.58 -2.01
C THR A 572 17.86 -6.19 -2.13
N ARG A 573 17.02 -5.15 -2.12
CA ARG A 573 17.44 -3.75 -2.07
C ARG A 573 16.63 -3.04 -0.99
N GLU A 574 17.09 -3.17 0.25
CA GLU A 574 16.41 -2.65 1.44
C GLU A 574 17.41 -2.30 2.54
N SER A 575 17.05 -1.40 3.44
CA SER A 575 17.88 -1.05 4.60
C SER A 575 17.88 -2.13 5.67
N GLY A 576 16.73 -2.76 5.88
CA GLY A 576 16.52 -3.84 6.85
C GLY A 576 16.74 -5.23 6.25
N VAL A 577 16.07 -6.22 6.84
CA VAL A 577 16.16 -7.64 6.46
C VAL A 577 14.81 -8.30 6.18
N ARG A 578 13.72 -7.50 6.04
CA ARG A 578 12.37 -8.05 5.84
C ARG A 578 12.17 -8.69 4.46
N GLY A 579 12.74 -8.11 3.42
CA GLY A 579 12.76 -8.68 2.08
C GLY A 579 13.67 -9.90 2.01
N LEU A 580 14.83 -9.84 2.65
CA LEU A 580 15.77 -10.95 2.79
C LEU A 580 15.11 -12.15 3.47
N GLU A 581 14.37 -11.93 4.56
CA GLU A 581 13.60 -12.98 5.24
C GLU A 581 12.60 -13.65 4.30
N LYS A 582 11.87 -12.86 3.49
CA LYS A 582 10.93 -13.40 2.48
C LYS A 582 11.63 -14.24 1.41
N LYS A 583 12.84 -13.84 0.99
CA LYS A 583 13.62 -14.60 0.00
C LYS A 583 14.16 -15.90 0.60
N ILE A 584 14.66 -15.86 1.83
CA ILE A 584 15.08 -17.06 2.58
C ILE A 584 13.89 -18.00 2.78
N ALA A 585 12.73 -17.47 3.17
CA ALA A 585 11.50 -18.27 3.31
C ALA A 585 11.10 -18.95 1.99
N LYS A 586 11.30 -18.28 0.82
CA LYS A 586 11.06 -18.91 -0.49
C LYS A 586 12.01 -20.08 -0.75
N VAL A 587 13.29 -19.93 -0.38
CA VAL A 587 14.29 -21.00 -0.51
C VAL A 587 13.94 -22.17 0.42
N VAL A 588 13.55 -21.90 1.66
CA VAL A 588 13.13 -22.93 2.63
C VAL A 588 11.87 -23.65 2.15
N ARG A 589 10.88 -22.94 1.61
CA ARG A 589 9.67 -23.53 1.04
C ARG A 589 9.94 -24.43 -0.16
N PHE A 590 10.96 -24.13 -0.96
CA PHE A 590 11.38 -25.04 -2.04
C PHE A 590 11.79 -26.40 -1.47
N ALA A 591 12.65 -26.42 -0.45
CA ALA A 591 13.05 -27.68 0.20
C ALA A 591 11.85 -28.39 0.86
N ALA A 592 10.98 -27.65 1.54
CA ALA A 592 9.76 -28.22 2.13
C ALA A 592 8.84 -28.86 1.09
N LYS A 593 8.66 -28.20 -0.08
CA LYS A 593 7.89 -28.73 -1.20
C LYS A 593 8.53 -30.03 -1.72
N SER A 594 9.84 -30.03 -1.99
CA SER A 594 10.53 -31.22 -2.53
C SER A 594 10.44 -32.43 -1.58
N ILE A 595 10.55 -32.19 -0.27
CA ILE A 595 10.36 -33.24 0.73
C ILE A 595 8.92 -33.77 0.71
N ALA A 596 7.95 -32.88 0.68
CA ALA A 596 6.53 -33.26 0.70
C ALA A 596 6.08 -33.99 -0.59
N MET A 597 6.76 -33.71 -1.72
CA MET A 597 6.53 -34.38 -3.02
C MET A 597 7.45 -35.60 -3.26
N GLU A 598 8.28 -35.94 -2.29
CA GLU A 598 9.28 -37.03 -2.40
C GLU A 598 10.26 -36.82 -3.58
N GLU A 599 10.46 -35.53 -3.98
CA GLU A 599 11.40 -35.16 -5.03
C GLU A 599 12.82 -35.10 -4.50
N THR A 600 13.79 -35.56 -5.28
CA THR A 600 15.22 -35.43 -4.95
C THR A 600 15.69 -33.99 -5.13
N TYR A 601 16.41 -33.46 -4.15
CA TYR A 601 17.02 -32.14 -4.21
C TYR A 601 18.35 -32.15 -3.46
N ASP A 602 19.23 -31.19 -3.79
CA ASP A 602 20.50 -31.04 -3.12
C ASP A 602 20.32 -30.35 -1.76
N ILE A 603 20.68 -31.02 -0.67
CA ILE A 603 20.61 -30.47 0.70
C ILE A 603 21.51 -29.24 0.83
N ALA A 604 22.69 -29.22 0.19
CA ALA A 604 23.62 -28.12 0.15
C ALA A 604 23.44 -27.31 -1.14
N LEU A 605 22.65 -26.27 -1.09
CA LEU A 605 22.35 -25.46 -2.26
C LEU A 605 23.58 -24.77 -2.83
N THR A 606 23.67 -24.73 -4.16
CA THR A 606 24.67 -23.97 -4.90
C THR A 606 24.12 -22.58 -5.32
N ASN A 607 24.97 -21.71 -5.84
CA ASN A 607 24.53 -20.43 -6.39
C ASN A 607 23.58 -20.58 -7.61
N ALA A 608 23.72 -21.67 -8.37
CA ALA A 608 22.81 -21.97 -9.47
C ALA A 608 21.42 -22.39 -8.99
N ASP A 609 21.36 -23.13 -7.87
CA ASP A 609 20.07 -23.52 -7.28
C ASP A 609 19.32 -22.33 -6.73
N ILE A 610 20.03 -21.38 -6.09
CA ILE A 610 19.43 -20.12 -5.66
C ILE A 610 18.79 -19.38 -6.84
N GLU A 611 19.45 -19.37 -7.99
CA GLU A 611 18.95 -18.72 -9.20
C GLU A 611 17.73 -19.46 -9.79
N LYS A 612 17.74 -20.79 -9.79
CA LYS A 612 16.55 -21.59 -10.18
C LYS A 612 15.35 -21.32 -9.28
N ILE A 613 15.56 -21.22 -7.96
CA ILE A 613 14.50 -21.06 -6.97
C ILE A 613 13.94 -19.62 -6.98
N LEU A 614 14.80 -18.63 -7.03
CA LEU A 614 14.41 -17.21 -6.91
C LEU A 614 14.12 -16.56 -8.27
N GLY A 615 14.61 -17.14 -9.37
CA GLY A 615 14.64 -16.59 -10.72
C GLY A 615 15.96 -15.85 -11.00
N PRO A 616 16.14 -15.28 -12.19
CA PRO A 616 17.35 -14.52 -12.53
C PRO A 616 17.52 -13.34 -11.57
N ALA A 617 18.76 -13.04 -11.19
CA ALA A 617 19.07 -11.90 -10.35
C ALA A 617 18.65 -10.61 -11.07
N ARG A 618 17.85 -9.79 -10.39
CA ARG A 618 17.33 -8.53 -10.95
C ARG A 618 18.21 -7.33 -10.66
N LEU A 619 19.14 -7.50 -9.71
CA LEU A 619 20.06 -6.46 -9.29
C LEU A 619 21.45 -6.88 -9.75
N GLU A 620 21.96 -6.24 -10.78
CA GLU A 620 23.37 -6.34 -11.16
C GLU A 620 24.13 -5.31 -10.36
N ARG A 621 25.33 -5.67 -9.91
CA ARG A 621 26.23 -4.75 -9.25
C ARG A 621 26.89 -3.86 -10.29
N ASP A 622 27.00 -2.59 -9.97
CA ASP A 622 27.95 -1.72 -10.63
C ASP A 622 29.35 -2.24 -10.32
N LYS A 623 29.97 -2.81 -11.33
CA LYS A 623 31.40 -3.16 -11.26
C LYS A 623 32.18 -1.90 -11.52
N TYR A 624 33.23 -1.69 -10.70
CA TYR A 624 34.18 -0.63 -10.99
C TYR A 624 34.70 -0.81 -12.43
N GLU A 625 34.45 0.18 -13.28
CA GLU A 625 35.00 0.26 -14.61
C GLU A 625 36.33 1.00 -14.56
N THR A 626 37.25 0.65 -15.45
CA THR A 626 38.56 1.29 -15.49
C THR A 626 38.44 2.73 -15.95
N ASN A 627 39.08 3.68 -15.24
CA ASN A 627 39.09 5.10 -15.58
C ASN A 627 40.10 5.41 -16.72
N ASP A 628 40.02 4.72 -17.88
CA ASP A 628 40.92 4.91 -18.99
C ASP A 628 40.48 6.06 -19.92
N VAL A 629 39.35 6.67 -19.64
CA VAL A 629 38.78 7.82 -20.37
C VAL A 629 38.83 9.06 -19.47
N ALA A 630 39.13 10.23 -20.05
CA ALA A 630 39.07 11.49 -19.31
C ALA A 630 37.63 11.87 -18.99
N GLY A 631 37.40 12.42 -17.78
CA GLY A 631 36.11 12.87 -17.37
C GLY A 631 35.25 11.79 -16.65
N VAL A 632 35.79 10.59 -16.44
CA VAL A 632 35.09 9.53 -15.69
C VAL A 632 35.68 9.42 -14.29
N VAL A 633 34.86 9.66 -13.25
CA VAL A 633 35.28 9.63 -11.84
C VAL A 633 34.27 8.86 -11.00
N THR A 634 34.77 8.07 -10.05
CA THR A 634 33.95 7.32 -9.13
C THR A 634 33.70 8.13 -7.87
N GLY A 635 32.45 8.40 -7.59
CA GLY A 635 31.97 8.95 -6.32
C GLY A 635 31.37 7.88 -5.41
N LEU A 636 31.06 8.27 -4.18
CA LEU A 636 30.39 7.43 -3.19
C LEU A 636 29.05 8.06 -2.82
N ALA A 637 28.00 7.30 -3.00
CA ALA A 637 26.64 7.67 -2.64
C ALA A 637 26.16 6.91 -1.40
N TRP A 638 25.24 7.53 -0.68
CA TRP A 638 24.49 6.91 0.38
C TRP A 638 22.99 6.99 0.06
N THR A 639 22.30 5.89 0.19
CA THR A 639 20.86 5.78 -0.01
C THR A 639 20.19 5.16 1.23
N SER A 640 18.88 5.23 1.29
CA SER A 640 18.11 4.56 2.36
C SER A 640 18.33 3.04 2.41
N VAL A 641 18.88 2.45 1.35
CA VAL A 641 19.14 1.00 1.25
C VAL A 641 20.61 0.61 1.44
N GLY A 642 21.49 1.59 1.68
CA GLY A 642 22.92 1.39 1.91
C GLY A 642 23.78 2.30 1.05
N GLY A 643 25.10 2.06 1.09
CA GLY A 643 26.05 2.76 0.25
C GLY A 643 26.17 2.12 -1.14
N ASP A 644 26.47 2.96 -2.15
CA ASP A 644 26.68 2.57 -3.52
C ASP A 644 27.81 3.38 -4.18
N ILE A 645 28.38 2.89 -5.26
CA ILE A 645 29.30 3.66 -6.07
C ILE A 645 28.51 4.48 -7.09
N LEU A 646 29.04 5.64 -7.44
CA LEU A 646 28.41 6.56 -8.38
C LEU A 646 29.42 6.98 -9.44
N PHE A 647 29.17 6.67 -10.71
CA PHE A 647 29.98 7.18 -11.80
C PHE A 647 29.51 8.57 -12.18
N ILE A 648 30.47 9.48 -12.34
CA ILE A 648 30.26 10.79 -12.94
C ILE A 648 31.05 10.87 -14.20
N GLU A 649 30.36 11.09 -15.30
CA GLU A 649 30.92 11.15 -16.64
C GLU A 649 30.80 12.57 -17.18
N SER A 650 31.90 13.13 -17.67
CA SER A 650 31.90 14.45 -18.30
C SER A 650 32.48 14.36 -19.71
N ILE A 651 31.84 15.04 -20.62
CA ILE A 651 32.28 15.11 -22.02
C ILE A 651 32.30 16.56 -22.53
N LEU A 652 33.25 16.89 -23.39
CA LEU A 652 33.34 18.20 -24.05
C LEU A 652 32.83 18.13 -25.49
N SER A 653 32.05 19.11 -25.87
CA SER A 653 31.62 19.39 -27.25
C SER A 653 31.90 20.85 -27.60
N LYS A 654 32.22 21.15 -28.88
CA LYS A 654 32.39 22.55 -29.32
C LYS A 654 31.11 23.35 -29.01
N GLY A 655 31.28 24.54 -28.46
CA GLY A 655 30.14 25.36 -28.05
C GLY A 655 30.54 26.73 -27.49
N LYS A 656 29.75 27.26 -26.58
CA LYS A 656 29.93 28.61 -25.99
C LYS A 656 30.03 28.54 -24.45
N GLY A 657 30.74 27.53 -23.91
CA GLY A 657 30.95 27.39 -22.48
C GLY A 657 29.72 26.93 -21.68
N GLY A 658 28.70 26.37 -22.33
CA GLY A 658 27.46 25.92 -21.65
C GLY A 658 27.67 24.64 -20.82
N LEU A 659 26.99 24.58 -19.65
CA LEU A 659 26.93 23.41 -18.78
C LEU A 659 25.58 22.69 -18.98
N THR A 660 25.62 21.41 -19.33
CA THR A 660 24.46 20.55 -19.39
C THR A 660 24.58 19.44 -18.35
N ILE A 661 23.50 19.12 -17.65
CA ILE A 661 23.49 18.13 -16.58
C ILE A 661 22.34 17.16 -16.81
N THR A 662 22.63 15.85 -16.82
CA THR A 662 21.64 14.77 -16.96
C THR A 662 21.85 13.65 -15.94
N GLY A 663 20.84 12.78 -15.72
CA GLY A 663 20.93 11.65 -14.81
C GLY A 663 19.89 11.67 -13.66
N ASN A 664 18.77 12.40 -13.86
CA ASN A 664 17.69 12.53 -12.87
C ASN A 664 18.19 13.09 -11.52
N LEU A 665 18.91 14.22 -11.59
CA LEU A 665 19.52 14.86 -10.44
C LEU A 665 18.57 15.87 -9.80
N GLY A 666 18.52 15.86 -8.48
CA GLY A 666 17.79 16.85 -7.67
C GLY A 666 18.45 18.24 -7.68
N LYS A 667 17.82 19.19 -7.00
CA LYS A 667 18.27 20.60 -7.01
C LYS A 667 19.65 20.77 -6.40
N VAL A 668 19.91 20.17 -5.24
CA VAL A 668 21.19 20.30 -4.52
C VAL A 668 22.36 19.75 -5.33
N MET A 669 22.17 18.62 -5.99
CA MET A 669 23.20 18.01 -6.81
C MET A 669 23.50 18.83 -8.08
N LYS A 670 22.47 19.49 -8.67
CA LYS A 670 22.64 20.44 -9.78
C LYS A 670 23.39 21.71 -9.36
N GLU A 671 23.10 22.23 -8.18
CA GLU A 671 23.82 23.35 -7.58
C GLU A 671 25.28 23.00 -7.36
N SER A 672 25.60 21.81 -6.85
CA SER A 672 26.97 21.30 -6.69
C SER A 672 27.74 21.27 -8.02
N ALA A 673 27.10 20.84 -9.12
CA ALA A 673 27.71 20.86 -10.46
C ALA A 673 27.97 22.28 -10.94
N THR A 674 27.08 23.23 -10.66
CA THR A 674 27.25 24.65 -10.99
C THR A 674 28.40 25.25 -10.20
N ILE A 675 28.45 24.99 -8.87
CA ILE A 675 29.56 25.43 -8.01
C ILE A 675 30.89 24.88 -8.51
N ALA A 676 30.96 23.61 -8.89
CA ALA A 676 32.13 22.97 -9.42
C ALA A 676 32.61 23.68 -10.69
N MET A 677 31.70 24.01 -11.62
CA MET A 677 32.06 24.70 -12.87
C MET A 677 32.51 26.11 -12.65
N GLU A 678 31.85 26.90 -11.78
CA GLU A 678 32.24 28.28 -11.47
C GLU A 678 33.59 28.32 -10.73
N TYR A 679 33.87 27.38 -9.83
CA TYR A 679 35.16 27.26 -9.18
C TYR A 679 36.29 26.97 -10.19
N ILE A 680 36.08 26.11 -11.18
CA ILE A 680 37.04 25.84 -12.27
C ILE A 680 37.25 27.10 -13.10
N LYS A 681 36.21 27.85 -13.43
CA LYS A 681 36.38 29.11 -14.22
C LYS A 681 37.23 30.13 -13.47
N ALA A 682 37.02 30.24 -12.17
CA ALA A 682 37.73 31.18 -11.31
C ALA A 682 39.21 30.78 -11.11
N ASN A 683 39.57 29.49 -11.17
CA ASN A 683 40.89 28.96 -10.85
C ASN A 683 41.45 28.13 -12.05
N ALA A 684 41.11 28.50 -13.31
CA ALA A 684 41.45 27.71 -14.49
C ALA A 684 42.98 27.52 -14.68
N GLU A 685 43.74 28.57 -14.46
CA GLU A 685 45.21 28.57 -14.59
C GLU A 685 45.88 27.64 -13.56
N ASP A 686 45.40 27.61 -12.33
CA ASP A 686 45.91 26.73 -11.26
C ASP A 686 45.75 25.26 -11.59
N PHE A 687 44.71 24.91 -12.33
CA PHE A 687 44.45 23.55 -12.82
C PHE A 687 45.15 23.26 -14.15
N GLY A 688 45.85 24.26 -14.75
CA GLY A 688 46.47 24.15 -16.05
C GLY A 688 45.48 24.09 -17.21
N ILE A 689 44.30 24.71 -17.03
CA ILE A 689 43.24 24.82 -18.02
C ILE A 689 43.37 26.21 -18.72
N ASN A 690 43.52 26.22 -20.07
CA ASN A 690 43.43 27.48 -20.78
C ASN A 690 41.99 28.05 -20.69
N PRO A 691 41.82 29.30 -20.18
CA PRO A 691 40.49 29.92 -20.07
C PRO A 691 39.67 29.95 -21.37
N GLU A 692 40.30 30.09 -22.52
CA GLU A 692 39.64 30.05 -23.84
C GLU A 692 38.92 28.71 -24.10
N VAL A 693 39.43 27.60 -23.56
CA VAL A 693 38.81 26.28 -23.71
C VAL A 693 37.47 26.24 -22.99
N LEU A 694 37.34 26.91 -21.84
CA LEU A 694 36.09 27.00 -21.07
C LEU A 694 35.00 27.76 -21.84
N GLU A 695 35.39 28.73 -22.69
CA GLU A 695 34.45 29.50 -23.50
C GLU A 695 34.10 28.79 -24.82
N LYS A 696 35.05 28.05 -25.40
CA LYS A 696 34.89 27.40 -26.72
C LYS A 696 34.24 26.00 -26.64
N TYR A 697 34.11 25.42 -25.48
CA TYR A 697 33.53 24.08 -25.31
C TYR A 697 32.40 24.07 -24.30
N ASN A 698 31.28 23.47 -24.70
CA ASN A 698 30.24 23.08 -23.77
C ASN A 698 30.64 21.80 -23.04
N VAL A 699 30.32 21.69 -21.78
CA VAL A 699 30.52 20.48 -20.99
C VAL A 699 29.19 19.86 -20.62
N HIS A 700 29.12 18.55 -20.76
CA HIS A 700 27.98 17.77 -20.35
C HIS A 700 28.40 16.81 -19.23
N ILE A 701 27.78 16.95 -18.09
CA ILE A 701 27.90 16.02 -16.96
C ILE A 701 26.73 15.04 -17.01
N HIS A 702 27.03 13.76 -17.04
CA HIS A 702 26.05 12.70 -16.95
C HIS A 702 26.31 11.81 -15.72
N VAL A 703 25.26 11.49 -14.99
CA VAL A 703 25.31 10.51 -13.91
C VAL A 703 24.41 9.34 -14.33
N PRO A 704 24.99 8.19 -14.69
CA PRO A 704 24.24 7.01 -15.14
C PRO A 704 23.12 6.56 -14.17
N GLU A 705 22.29 5.63 -14.61
CA GLU A 705 21.10 5.16 -13.90
C GLU A 705 20.01 6.23 -13.69
N GLY A 706 19.59 6.88 -14.76
CA GLY A 706 18.55 7.94 -14.72
C GLY A 706 17.18 7.52 -14.17
N ALA A 707 16.91 6.22 -14.03
CA ALA A 707 15.69 5.72 -13.40
C ALA A 707 15.66 5.96 -11.89
N THR A 708 16.82 6.12 -11.24
CA THR A 708 16.92 6.35 -9.79
C THR A 708 17.17 7.84 -9.53
N PRO A 709 16.26 8.55 -8.80
CA PRO A 709 16.52 9.93 -8.41
C PRO A 709 17.75 10.04 -7.52
N LYS A 710 18.61 11.03 -7.79
CA LYS A 710 19.85 11.29 -7.03
C LYS A 710 19.86 12.74 -6.59
N ASP A 711 20.11 12.98 -5.29
CA ASP A 711 20.25 14.32 -4.75
C ASP A 711 21.24 14.35 -3.60
N GLY A 712 21.81 15.51 -3.33
CA GLY A 712 22.73 15.76 -2.23
C GLY A 712 24.03 16.45 -2.67
N PRO A 713 24.73 17.12 -1.76
CA PRO A 713 25.92 17.90 -2.04
C PRO A 713 27.21 17.06 -2.12
N SER A 714 27.17 15.78 -1.67
CA SER A 714 28.36 14.94 -1.46
C SER A 714 29.09 14.50 -2.73
N ALA A 715 28.54 14.78 -3.90
CA ALA A 715 29.17 14.51 -5.20
C ALA A 715 30.00 15.70 -5.74
N GLY A 716 30.01 16.83 -5.04
CA GLY A 716 30.67 18.05 -5.48
C GLY A 716 32.15 17.85 -5.85
N VAL A 717 32.93 17.21 -4.96
CA VAL A 717 34.36 16.91 -5.22
C VAL A 717 34.52 15.98 -6.43
N THR A 718 33.63 15.03 -6.63
CA THR A 718 33.66 14.09 -7.75
C THR A 718 33.36 14.80 -9.07
N MET A 719 32.36 15.69 -9.09
CA MET A 719 31.98 16.48 -10.25
C MET A 719 33.13 17.42 -10.67
N LEU A 720 33.72 18.13 -9.71
CA LEU A 720 34.85 19.01 -9.99
C LEU A 720 36.04 18.22 -10.57
N THR A 721 36.36 17.09 -9.95
CA THR A 721 37.47 16.23 -10.44
C THR A 721 37.19 15.70 -11.85
N SER A 722 35.96 15.33 -12.17
CA SER A 722 35.55 14.91 -13.51
C SER A 722 35.68 16.02 -14.52
N LEU A 723 35.28 17.24 -14.16
CA LEU A 723 35.45 18.42 -15.02
C LEU A 723 36.93 18.75 -15.26
N VAL A 724 37.76 18.78 -14.22
CA VAL A 724 39.22 19.04 -14.38
C VAL A 724 39.86 17.94 -15.22
N SER A 725 39.50 16.68 -15.00
CA SER A 725 39.98 15.55 -15.81
C SER A 725 39.65 15.74 -17.30
N VAL A 726 38.42 16.10 -17.65
CA VAL A 726 37.98 16.23 -19.03
C VAL A 726 38.61 17.48 -19.71
N TYR A 727 38.78 18.59 -18.98
CA TYR A 727 39.41 19.79 -19.54
C TYR A 727 40.93 19.65 -19.70
N THR A 728 41.60 18.93 -18.79
CA THR A 728 43.06 18.70 -18.85
C THR A 728 43.43 17.45 -19.62
N GLN A 729 42.44 16.58 -19.94
CA GLN A 729 42.64 15.26 -20.55
C GLN A 729 43.53 14.34 -19.69
N ARG A 730 43.66 14.62 -18.38
CA ARG A 730 44.46 13.82 -17.45
C ARG A 730 43.67 12.62 -16.97
N LYS A 731 44.40 11.50 -16.83
CA LYS A 731 43.84 10.24 -16.36
C LYS A 731 43.58 10.31 -14.85
N VAL A 732 42.38 9.87 -14.41
CA VAL A 732 42.06 9.67 -13.00
C VAL A 732 42.71 8.37 -12.53
N LYS A 733 43.20 8.34 -11.27
CA LYS A 733 43.76 7.13 -10.67
C LYS A 733 42.72 5.99 -10.65
N ASN A 734 43.20 4.78 -10.95
CA ASN A 734 42.38 3.60 -10.91
C ASN A 734 42.06 3.18 -9.44
N ARG A 735 40.88 2.62 -9.18
CA ARG A 735 40.43 2.17 -7.89
C ARG A 735 40.45 3.24 -6.80
N LEU A 736 40.21 4.48 -7.22
CA LEU A 736 40.03 5.64 -6.38
C LEU A 736 38.56 6.02 -6.39
N ALA A 737 38.01 6.33 -5.24
CA ALA A 737 36.70 6.95 -5.10
C ALA A 737 36.79 8.16 -4.16
N MET A 738 35.80 9.03 -4.25
CA MET A 738 35.78 10.24 -3.41
C MET A 738 34.37 10.63 -2.98
N THR A 739 34.30 11.39 -1.92
CA THR A 739 33.04 12.00 -1.44
C THR A 739 33.36 13.24 -0.63
N GLY A 740 32.60 14.29 -0.85
CA GLY A 740 32.75 15.57 -0.16
C GLY A 740 31.86 16.64 -0.81
N GLU A 741 31.42 17.58 -0.03
CA GLU A 741 30.78 18.80 -0.51
C GLU A 741 31.83 19.84 -0.80
N ILE A 742 31.62 20.67 -1.81
CA ILE A 742 32.54 21.76 -2.16
C ILE A 742 31.86 23.10 -1.93
N THR A 743 32.69 24.08 -1.58
CA THR A 743 32.30 25.49 -1.54
C THR A 743 32.86 26.28 -2.73
N LEU A 744 32.32 27.46 -3.01
CA LEU A 744 32.87 28.40 -4.01
C LEU A 744 34.30 28.87 -3.75
N ARG A 745 34.81 28.65 -2.52
CA ARG A 745 36.20 28.97 -2.14
C ARG A 745 37.16 27.78 -2.27
N GLY A 746 36.65 26.63 -2.74
CA GLY A 746 37.45 25.42 -2.90
C GLY A 746 37.56 24.54 -1.65
N LYS A 747 36.94 24.91 -0.51
CA LYS A 747 36.97 24.08 0.69
C LYS A 747 36.12 22.82 0.48
N VAL A 748 36.62 21.72 1.00
CA VAL A 748 35.91 20.43 1.07
C VAL A 748 35.22 20.34 2.43
N LEU A 749 33.91 20.10 2.46
CA LEU A 749 33.11 19.99 3.67
C LEU A 749 32.74 18.54 3.97
N PRO A 750 32.51 18.19 5.25
CA PRO A 750 32.17 16.85 5.69
C PRO A 750 30.80 16.43 5.20
N VAL A 751 30.61 15.13 4.99
CA VAL A 751 29.38 14.54 4.45
C VAL A 751 28.93 13.35 5.28
N GLY A 752 27.64 13.04 5.26
CA GLY A 752 27.06 11.93 6.01
C GLY A 752 27.14 10.58 5.29
N GLY A 753 26.78 9.50 6.03
CA GLY A 753 26.73 8.14 5.50
C GLY A 753 28.10 7.53 5.21
N ILE A 754 29.12 7.93 5.94
CA ILE A 754 30.52 7.51 5.71
C ILE A 754 30.66 5.98 5.82
N LYS A 755 30.13 5.35 6.88
CA LYS A 755 30.21 3.90 7.07
C LYS A 755 29.70 3.14 5.83
N GLU A 756 28.52 3.50 5.35
CA GLU A 756 27.87 2.88 4.19
C GLU A 756 28.69 3.11 2.90
N LYS A 757 29.18 4.32 2.69
CA LYS A 757 30.03 4.69 1.55
C LYS A 757 31.32 3.90 1.50
N ILE A 758 31.99 3.75 2.65
CA ILE A 758 33.26 3.00 2.76
C ILE A 758 33.02 1.51 2.46
N LEU A 759 31.97 0.94 2.98
CA LEU A 759 31.61 -0.46 2.71
C LEU A 759 31.24 -0.69 1.23
N ALA A 760 30.59 0.27 0.58
CA ALA A 760 30.33 0.23 -0.85
C ALA A 760 31.63 0.28 -1.66
N ALA A 761 32.54 1.19 -1.32
CA ALA A 761 33.84 1.30 -1.95
C ALA A 761 34.63 -0.03 -1.83
N LYS A 762 34.65 -0.64 -0.64
CA LYS A 762 35.32 -1.92 -0.42
C LYS A 762 34.73 -3.04 -1.29
N ARG A 763 33.40 -3.15 -1.40
CA ARG A 763 32.71 -4.12 -2.26
C ARG A 763 33.04 -3.91 -3.75
N ALA A 764 33.12 -2.66 -4.17
CA ALA A 764 33.50 -2.30 -5.53
C ALA A 764 35.02 -2.45 -5.82
N ASN A 765 35.78 -3.02 -4.87
CA ASN A 765 37.23 -3.21 -4.97
C ASN A 765 38.02 -1.92 -5.15
N ILE A 766 37.51 -0.80 -4.65
CA ILE A 766 38.22 0.46 -4.49
C ILE A 766 39.34 0.27 -3.48
N LYS A 767 40.45 0.96 -3.63
CA LYS A 767 41.63 0.88 -2.77
C LYS A 767 41.94 2.18 -2.04
N GLU A 768 41.69 3.29 -2.72
CA GLU A 768 41.96 4.62 -2.19
C GLU A 768 40.67 5.43 -2.13
N ILE A 769 40.50 6.18 -1.05
CA ILE A 769 39.32 6.98 -0.83
C ILE A 769 39.76 8.38 -0.38
N ILE A 770 39.25 9.40 -1.08
CA ILE A 770 39.41 10.80 -0.71
C ILE A 770 38.15 11.29 0.00
N LEU A 771 38.30 11.91 1.15
CA LEU A 771 37.20 12.47 1.96
C LEU A 771 37.66 13.69 2.77
N CYS A 772 36.71 14.49 3.24
CA CYS A 772 37.02 15.64 4.08
C CYS A 772 37.79 15.21 5.35
N ASP A 773 38.73 16.00 5.80
CA ASP A 773 39.47 15.80 7.05
C ASP A 773 38.55 15.69 8.27
N GLU A 774 37.49 16.51 8.34
CA GLU A 774 36.48 16.43 9.41
C GLU A 774 35.73 15.09 9.47
N ASN A 775 35.73 14.27 8.39
CA ASN A 775 35.15 12.91 8.39
C ASN A 775 36.09 11.85 8.97
N GLU A 776 37.31 12.16 9.39
CA GLU A 776 38.21 11.22 10.07
C GLU A 776 37.56 10.62 11.30
N LYS A 777 36.82 11.39 12.05
CA LYS A 777 36.03 10.94 13.22
C LYS A 777 35.05 9.81 12.87
N ASP A 778 34.41 9.89 11.70
CA ASP A 778 33.46 8.87 11.25
C ASP A 778 34.18 7.56 10.88
N ILE A 779 35.42 7.66 10.36
CA ILE A 779 36.25 6.50 10.03
C ILE A 779 36.71 5.77 11.31
N LEU A 780 37.08 6.51 12.36
CA LEU A 780 37.47 5.94 13.67
C LEU A 780 36.35 5.14 14.32
N GLU A 781 35.10 5.44 14.01
CA GLU A 781 33.95 4.70 14.51
C GLU A 781 33.68 3.38 13.77
N ILE A 782 34.34 3.14 12.64
CA ILE A 782 34.16 1.93 11.81
C ILE A 782 35.10 0.83 12.32
N LYS A 783 34.59 -0.38 12.48
CA LYS A 783 35.39 -1.54 12.89
C LYS A 783 36.60 -1.75 11.96
N GLU A 784 37.76 -1.92 12.51
CA GLU A 784 39.03 -2.08 11.76
C GLU A 784 38.98 -3.19 10.70
N SER A 785 38.23 -4.26 10.97
CA SER A 785 38.03 -5.35 9.99
C SER A 785 37.40 -4.90 8.67
N TYR A 786 36.62 -3.82 8.70
CA TYR A 786 35.99 -3.23 7.51
C TYR A 786 36.94 -2.27 6.78
N LEU A 787 37.89 -1.67 7.47
CA LEU A 787 38.85 -0.71 6.91
C LEU A 787 40.04 -1.39 6.23
N LYS A 788 40.33 -2.64 6.60
CA LYS A 788 41.49 -3.40 6.10
C LYS A 788 41.55 -3.43 4.58
N GLY A 789 42.65 -2.95 4.00
CA GLY A 789 42.93 -2.93 2.56
C GLY A 789 42.43 -1.66 1.85
N LEU A 790 41.99 -0.64 2.61
CA LEU A 790 41.63 0.69 2.14
C LEU A 790 42.67 1.69 2.65
N THR A 791 42.99 2.67 1.81
CA THR A 791 43.83 3.84 2.13
C THR A 791 42.94 5.07 2.11
N PHE A 792 43.00 5.90 3.16
CA PHE A 792 42.23 7.13 3.25
C PHE A 792 43.11 8.34 3.06
N HIS A 793 42.63 9.27 2.26
CA HIS A 793 43.27 10.58 2.05
C HIS A 793 42.30 11.63 2.58
N TYR A 794 42.73 12.31 3.61
CA TYR A 794 41.97 13.39 4.26
C TYR A 794 42.38 14.72 3.64
N VAL A 795 41.42 15.50 3.20
CA VAL A 795 41.63 16.74 2.46
C VAL A 795 40.76 17.85 3.01
N SER A 796 41.22 19.07 2.95
CA SER A 796 40.48 20.28 3.31
C SER A 796 40.20 21.18 2.09
N GLU A 797 40.96 21.04 1.00
CA GLU A 797 40.83 21.86 -0.19
C GLU A 797 40.79 21.06 -1.48
N MET A 798 40.18 21.61 -2.52
CA MET A 798 40.02 20.95 -3.81
C MET A 798 41.35 20.81 -4.58
N SER A 799 42.32 21.67 -4.35
CA SER A 799 43.68 21.55 -4.87
C SER A 799 44.30 20.21 -4.48
N GLU A 800 44.19 19.82 -3.21
CA GLU A 800 44.69 18.54 -2.69
C GLU A 800 43.96 17.35 -3.33
N VAL A 801 42.63 17.46 -3.52
CA VAL A 801 41.83 16.43 -4.19
C VAL A 801 42.35 16.20 -5.63
N ILE A 802 42.56 17.26 -6.39
CA ILE A 802 43.00 17.19 -7.79
C ILE A 802 44.41 16.61 -7.87
N GLU A 803 45.33 17.00 -6.98
CA GLU A 803 46.67 16.46 -6.92
C GLU A 803 46.69 14.96 -6.63
N LEU A 804 45.85 14.51 -5.69
CA LEU A 804 45.72 13.10 -5.30
C LEU A 804 45.00 12.28 -6.36
N ALA A 805 43.97 12.83 -7.00
CA ALA A 805 43.09 12.09 -7.91
C ALA A 805 43.63 12.00 -9.35
N LEU A 806 44.26 13.04 -9.86
CA LEU A 806 44.67 13.10 -11.24
C LEU A 806 46.17 12.72 -11.43
N THR A 807 46.43 11.79 -12.31
CA THR A 807 47.82 11.45 -12.72
C THR A 807 48.40 12.53 -13.62
N LYS A 808 49.70 12.59 -13.72
CA LYS A 808 50.37 13.46 -14.70
C LYS A 808 50.20 12.97 -16.13
N GLN A 809 49.74 11.72 -16.33
CA GLN A 809 49.56 11.12 -17.65
C GLN A 809 48.21 11.54 -18.28
N LYS A 810 48.25 11.88 -19.55
CA LYS A 810 47.05 12.06 -20.35
C LYS A 810 46.47 10.70 -20.75
N VAL A 811 45.16 10.66 -21.02
CA VAL A 811 44.48 9.47 -21.52
C VAL A 811 45.02 9.11 -22.93
N LYS A 812 44.93 7.82 -23.31
CA LYS A 812 45.46 7.34 -24.61
C LYS A 812 44.94 8.12 -25.81
N ASN A 813 43.71 8.54 -25.81
CA ASN A 813 43.02 9.28 -26.87
C ASN A 813 42.83 10.75 -26.51
N ALA A 814 43.81 11.39 -25.86
CA ALA A 814 43.72 12.77 -25.43
C ALA A 814 43.42 13.72 -26.59
N LYS A 815 42.31 14.45 -26.50
CA LYS A 815 41.96 15.48 -27.49
C LYS A 815 42.83 16.71 -27.31
N LYS A 816 43.32 17.27 -28.41
CA LYS A 816 43.97 18.56 -28.39
C LYS A 816 42.86 19.63 -28.29
N LEU A 817 42.68 20.21 -27.11
CA LEU A 817 41.74 21.29 -26.88
C LEU A 817 42.41 22.60 -27.28
N VAL A 818 41.81 23.32 -28.22
CA VAL A 818 42.36 24.58 -28.79
C VAL A 818 41.32 25.67 -28.71
#